data_7661def22c3cc441e85906d209e23155
#
_entry.id   7661def22c3cc441e85906d209e23155
#
_cell.length_a   1.000
_cell.length_b   1.000
_cell.length_c   1.000
_cell.angle_alpha   90.00
_cell.angle_beta   90.00
_cell.angle_gamma   90.00
#
_symmetry.space_group_name_H-M   'P 1'
#
loop_
_entity.id
_entity.type
_entity.pdbx_description
1 polymer ?
#
loop_
_entity_poly.entity_id
_entity_poly.type
_entity_poly.pdbx_seq_one_letter_code
_entity_poly.pdbx_strand_id
1 'polypeptide(L)'
;MLVPISWLKDYVDINVSIPTLAKKLVGIGFEVEDIIYQENQATNVIVGKIVKVEKHPNADRLRVTQIDVGTKTIQVVTNVPVEGGETIAVALDGAHLADGHDIKRGELRGVLSEGMLCGLEEVGVTEDDVQNQKTGDIIRFAEGTALGQNALKALGYDDVILDVSVTANRPDCNSIYKMAKEVAVALNTDCREPVIDYKVTLPGVNVSDMVSVDVRNQELCPRYMAAGVKNIKIFPSSQKIKSRLRAVGIRPINNIVDITNYVLIEIGQPMHSFDKRELTGGEIVVRNAKDGETIVTLDGKENKLNESMLVICDSDSPVAVAGIMGGANSGIQDDTNEVVFEAAKFARDNVRRTSRTLNLRSDSSARFEKGIDFASQEYGIKRALTLVYQSGSGDIVDGLIDVKVDYQSLREIPFTTKKIQEILGCKVPKNTLIFILARLGIQVKQDGKQLVALVKEDREDIVGVNDIAEEFIRVYGYSHIKPTLFEFAGLAEGGLPDKNKFINVVKDTLMACGLMESVTYSFTSPKFASLLNLDENDKARDAIRLKNPLGEALSVMRTTLVHSMIETLVYNVTHFNKSARLFEVANVYLPKSLPLEELPDEECRLCIGEYGDGADYFELKGAIEQVFRALHIDAKYARANKTFLHPGRSAEIFVDGK
;
A
#
# COMPACT_ATOMS: atom_id res chain seq x y z
N MET A 1 -5.49 0.11 -3.40
CA MET A 1 -5.58 -0.65 -4.67
C MET A 1 -5.82 0.32 -5.80
N LEU A 2 -4.94 0.27 -6.83
CA LEU A 2 -5.12 1.12 -8.01
C LEU A 2 -6.22 0.55 -8.93
N VAL A 3 -7.19 1.38 -9.27
CA VAL A 3 -8.39 1.00 -10.03
C VAL A 3 -8.55 1.92 -11.24
N PRO A 4 -8.06 1.51 -12.43
CA PRO A 4 -8.19 2.29 -13.65
C PRO A 4 -9.64 2.38 -14.12
N ILE A 5 -10.11 3.58 -14.41
CA ILE A 5 -11.49 3.83 -14.85
C ILE A 5 -11.76 3.19 -16.21
N SER A 6 -10.79 3.18 -17.12
CA SER A 6 -10.94 2.51 -18.42
C SER A 6 -11.18 1.01 -18.26
N TRP A 7 -10.58 0.38 -17.24
CA TRP A 7 -10.79 -1.04 -16.98
C TRP A 7 -12.14 -1.32 -16.31
N LEU A 8 -12.55 -0.48 -15.36
CA LEU A 8 -13.90 -0.59 -14.76
C LEU A 8 -15.02 -0.50 -15.81
N LYS A 9 -14.86 0.34 -16.83
CA LYS A 9 -15.84 0.53 -17.90
C LYS A 9 -16.07 -0.72 -18.77
N ASP A 10 -15.18 -1.69 -18.77
CA ASP A 10 -15.45 -2.99 -19.40
C ASP A 10 -16.61 -3.73 -18.69
N TYR A 11 -16.82 -3.46 -17.40
CA TYR A 11 -17.76 -4.19 -16.55
C TYR A 11 -18.97 -3.38 -16.11
N VAL A 12 -18.85 -2.07 -15.99
CA VAL A 12 -19.90 -1.20 -15.47
C VAL A 12 -19.97 0.13 -16.22
N ASP A 13 -21.19 0.60 -16.48
CA ASP A 13 -21.39 1.90 -17.13
C ASP A 13 -21.27 3.02 -16.09
N ILE A 14 -20.28 3.89 -16.28
CA ILE A 14 -19.98 5.02 -15.39
C ILE A 14 -20.43 6.31 -16.06
N ASN A 15 -21.63 6.77 -15.69
CA ASN A 15 -22.29 7.95 -16.25
C ASN A 15 -22.26 9.17 -15.31
N VAL A 16 -21.30 9.18 -14.37
CA VAL A 16 -21.08 10.28 -13.41
C VAL A 16 -19.64 10.76 -13.51
N SER A 17 -19.36 11.97 -13.01
CA SER A 17 -17.98 12.46 -12.92
C SER A 17 -17.16 11.61 -11.95
N ILE A 18 -15.85 11.53 -12.18
CA ILE A 18 -14.94 10.72 -11.34
C ILE A 18 -14.97 11.14 -9.86
N PRO A 19 -14.95 12.44 -9.51
CA PRO A 19 -15.12 12.85 -8.11
C PRO A 19 -16.47 12.42 -7.51
N THR A 20 -17.54 12.38 -8.32
CA THR A 20 -18.84 11.88 -7.86
C THR A 20 -18.81 10.37 -7.62
N LEU A 21 -18.12 9.61 -8.48
CA LEU A 21 -17.93 8.18 -8.29
C LEU A 21 -17.15 7.90 -7.00
N ALA A 22 -16.02 8.60 -6.79
CA ALA A 22 -15.21 8.48 -5.57
C ALA A 22 -16.06 8.74 -4.31
N LYS A 23 -16.85 9.82 -4.29
CA LYS A 23 -17.77 10.12 -3.18
C LYS A 23 -18.82 9.02 -2.94
N LYS A 24 -19.34 8.40 -4.01
CA LYS A 24 -20.30 7.30 -3.89
C LYS A 24 -19.66 6.03 -3.35
N LEU A 25 -18.40 5.71 -3.74
CA LEU A 25 -17.64 4.59 -3.20
C LEU A 25 -17.38 4.77 -1.70
N VAL A 26 -16.94 5.96 -1.28
CA VAL A 26 -16.81 6.31 0.15
C VAL A 26 -18.13 6.11 0.88
N GLY A 27 -19.24 6.50 0.27
CA GLY A 27 -20.60 6.34 0.83
C GLY A 27 -21.00 4.89 1.11
N ILE A 28 -20.43 3.92 0.40
CA ILE A 28 -20.69 2.47 0.59
C ILE A 28 -19.54 1.74 1.28
N GLY A 29 -18.56 2.47 1.85
CA GLY A 29 -17.50 1.91 2.70
C GLY A 29 -16.17 1.65 2.02
N PHE A 30 -15.92 2.17 0.81
CA PHE A 30 -14.62 2.11 0.14
C PHE A 30 -13.98 3.49 0.10
N GLU A 31 -12.96 3.71 0.93
CA GLU A 31 -12.21 4.96 0.95
C GLU A 31 -11.42 5.11 -0.35
N VAL A 32 -11.52 6.29 -0.97
CA VAL A 32 -10.71 6.69 -2.12
C VAL A 32 -9.67 7.68 -1.62
N GLU A 33 -8.43 7.23 -1.54
CA GLU A 33 -7.31 8.00 -1.00
C GLU A 33 -6.86 9.07 -1.98
N ASP A 34 -6.85 8.75 -3.30
CA ASP A 34 -6.45 9.69 -4.35
C ASP A 34 -7.14 9.41 -5.68
N ILE A 35 -7.17 10.43 -6.53
CA ILE A 35 -7.63 10.38 -7.93
C ILE A 35 -6.47 10.79 -8.83
N ILE A 36 -5.81 9.82 -9.42
CA ILE A 36 -4.61 10.01 -10.23
C ILE A 36 -5.00 10.18 -11.70
N TYR A 37 -4.72 11.36 -12.25
CA TYR A 37 -4.85 11.63 -13.68
C TYR A 37 -3.49 11.37 -14.33
N GLN A 38 -3.34 10.30 -15.09
CA GLN A 38 -2.05 9.93 -15.69
C GLN A 38 -1.47 11.03 -16.58
N GLU A 39 -2.31 11.75 -17.30
CA GLU A 39 -1.89 12.86 -18.17
C GLU A 39 -1.25 14.05 -17.40
N ASN A 40 -1.35 14.08 -16.08
CA ASN A 40 -0.81 15.13 -15.21
C ASN A 40 0.54 14.76 -14.57
N GLN A 41 1.14 13.61 -14.88
CA GLN A 41 2.47 13.23 -14.35
C GLN A 41 3.55 14.23 -14.78
N ALA A 42 3.41 14.80 -16.00
CA ALA A 42 4.16 15.96 -16.43
C ALA A 42 3.20 16.98 -17.03
N THR A 43 3.23 18.22 -16.54
CA THR A 43 2.30 19.26 -16.97
C THR A 43 2.92 20.13 -18.06
N ASN A 44 2.08 20.66 -18.97
CA ASN A 44 2.51 21.55 -20.06
C ASN A 44 3.59 20.96 -20.98
N VAL A 45 3.59 19.61 -21.13
CA VAL A 45 4.38 18.89 -22.14
C VAL A 45 3.46 18.48 -23.26
N ILE A 46 3.75 18.93 -24.47
CA ILE A 46 2.86 18.78 -25.63
C ILE A 46 3.60 18.21 -26.85
N VAL A 47 2.83 17.75 -27.82
CA VAL A 47 3.33 17.30 -29.11
C VAL A 47 3.65 18.51 -29.99
N GLY A 48 4.90 18.60 -30.48
CA GLY A 48 5.33 19.63 -31.41
C GLY A 48 6.02 19.05 -32.63
N LYS A 49 6.04 19.77 -33.76
CA LYS A 49 6.75 19.39 -34.99
C LYS A 49 7.91 20.33 -35.23
N ILE A 50 9.09 19.78 -35.48
CA ILE A 50 10.28 20.55 -35.79
C ILE A 50 10.15 21.07 -37.24
N VAL A 51 10.06 22.38 -37.37
CA VAL A 51 9.95 23.06 -38.70
C VAL A 51 11.34 23.34 -39.28
N LYS A 52 12.28 23.76 -38.42
CA LYS A 52 13.63 24.17 -38.86
C LYS A 52 14.66 23.82 -37.79
N VAL A 53 15.87 23.44 -38.23
CA VAL A 53 17.02 23.18 -37.36
C VAL A 53 18.22 23.99 -37.87
N GLU A 54 18.87 24.75 -36.99
CA GLU A 54 20.07 25.55 -37.32
C GLU A 54 21.18 25.26 -36.29
N LYS A 55 22.44 25.50 -36.67
CA LYS A 55 23.55 25.41 -35.73
C LYS A 55 23.50 26.59 -34.77
N HIS A 56 23.84 26.33 -33.51
CA HIS A 56 23.93 27.37 -32.50
C HIS A 56 25.14 28.30 -32.79
N PRO A 57 24.98 29.64 -32.78
CA PRO A 57 26.05 30.56 -33.18
C PRO A 57 27.28 30.51 -32.24
N ASN A 58 27.05 30.17 -30.97
CA ASN A 58 28.10 30.25 -29.94
C ASN A 58 28.42 28.89 -29.27
N ALA A 59 28.00 27.75 -29.91
CA ALA A 59 28.24 26.42 -29.34
C ALA A 59 28.17 25.30 -30.38
N ASP A 60 29.23 24.47 -30.50
CA ASP A 60 29.36 23.43 -31.51
C ASP A 60 28.40 22.27 -31.33
N ARG A 61 27.98 21.97 -30.09
CA ARG A 61 27.11 20.83 -29.75
C ARG A 61 25.64 21.19 -29.61
N LEU A 62 25.30 22.49 -29.68
CA LEU A 62 23.92 22.93 -29.56
C LEU A 62 23.31 23.21 -30.92
N ARG A 63 22.02 23.02 -31.02
CA ARG A 63 21.16 23.33 -32.16
C ARG A 63 20.04 24.25 -31.74
N VAL A 64 19.64 25.15 -32.61
CA VAL A 64 18.48 26.01 -32.46
C VAL A 64 17.37 25.45 -33.31
N THR A 65 16.26 25.08 -32.72
CA THR A 65 15.12 24.50 -33.42
C THR A 65 13.93 25.45 -33.38
N GLN A 66 13.17 25.48 -34.47
CA GLN A 66 11.86 26.13 -34.54
C GLN A 66 10.81 25.02 -34.54
N ILE A 67 9.92 25.05 -33.57
CA ILE A 67 8.95 23.98 -33.29
C ILE A 67 7.54 24.54 -33.41
N ASP A 68 6.75 23.98 -34.30
CA ASP A 68 5.31 24.24 -34.38
C ASP A 68 4.58 23.42 -33.31
N VAL A 69 3.94 24.10 -32.39
CA VAL A 69 3.16 23.52 -31.29
C VAL A 69 1.65 23.61 -31.53
N GLY A 70 1.25 23.78 -32.79
CA GLY A 70 -0.16 23.85 -33.22
C GLY A 70 -0.79 25.23 -33.09
N THR A 71 -0.44 26.02 -32.10
CA THR A 71 -0.97 27.38 -31.88
C THR A 71 0.03 28.47 -32.26
N LYS A 72 1.31 28.16 -32.22
CA LYS A 72 2.44 29.07 -32.52
C LYS A 72 3.69 28.26 -32.81
N THR A 73 4.71 28.94 -33.35
CA THR A 73 6.06 28.39 -33.44
C THR A 73 6.92 28.96 -32.30
N ILE A 74 7.65 28.07 -31.61
CA ILE A 74 8.56 28.44 -30.52
C ILE A 74 9.98 28.07 -30.89
N GLN A 75 10.94 28.77 -30.27
CA GLN A 75 12.35 28.47 -30.41
C GLN A 75 12.85 27.65 -29.21
N VAL A 76 13.51 26.52 -29.48
CA VAL A 76 14.10 25.68 -28.42
C VAL A 76 15.54 25.35 -28.79
N VAL A 77 16.44 25.53 -27.81
CA VAL A 77 17.86 25.16 -27.92
C VAL A 77 18.05 23.78 -27.33
N THR A 78 18.66 22.87 -28.09
CA THR A 78 18.88 21.48 -27.67
C THR A 78 20.28 20.98 -28.01
N ASN A 79 20.78 20.00 -27.28
CA ASN A 79 21.99 19.24 -27.59
C ASN A 79 21.68 17.90 -28.26
N VAL A 80 20.41 17.51 -28.36
CA VAL A 80 19.99 16.25 -28.97
C VAL A 80 20.03 16.36 -30.50
N PRO A 81 20.51 15.35 -31.19
CA PRO A 81 20.43 15.27 -32.67
C PRO A 81 18.97 15.17 -33.11
N VAL A 82 18.53 16.18 -33.87
CA VAL A 82 17.15 16.24 -34.39
C VAL A 82 17.18 16.77 -35.83
N GLU A 83 16.13 16.40 -36.62
CA GLU A 83 15.96 16.82 -38.01
C GLU A 83 14.61 17.55 -38.19
N GLY A 84 14.55 18.36 -39.24
CA GLY A 84 13.31 19.01 -39.65
C GLY A 84 12.25 17.98 -40.09
N GLY A 85 11.03 18.15 -39.64
CA GLY A 85 9.91 17.24 -39.91
C GLY A 85 9.59 16.27 -38.78
N GLU A 86 10.49 16.04 -37.82
CA GLU A 86 10.24 15.17 -36.68
C GLU A 86 9.12 15.73 -35.81
N THR A 87 8.25 14.81 -35.33
CA THR A 87 7.20 15.11 -34.35
C THR A 87 7.66 14.61 -32.97
N ILE A 88 7.75 15.50 -31.97
CA ILE A 88 8.45 15.26 -30.71
C ILE A 88 7.65 15.75 -29.50
N ALA A 89 8.04 15.32 -28.29
CA ALA A 89 7.56 15.90 -27.06
C ALA A 89 8.35 17.15 -26.70
N VAL A 90 7.65 18.24 -26.37
CA VAL A 90 8.25 19.50 -25.96
C VAL A 90 7.57 20.07 -24.72
N ALA A 91 8.35 20.34 -23.69
CA ALA A 91 7.92 21.07 -22.51
C ALA A 91 7.97 22.57 -22.80
N LEU A 92 6.87 23.26 -22.53
CA LEU A 92 6.74 24.70 -22.67
C LEU A 92 7.19 25.44 -21.40
N ASP A 93 7.30 26.76 -21.49
CA ASP A 93 7.51 27.63 -20.32
C ASP A 93 6.42 27.38 -19.26
N GLY A 94 6.83 27.14 -18.00
CA GLY A 94 5.95 26.76 -16.89
C GLY A 94 5.58 25.27 -16.84
N ALA A 95 6.22 24.40 -17.65
CA ALA A 95 6.06 22.95 -17.52
C ALA A 95 6.69 22.47 -16.21
N HIS A 96 6.00 21.53 -15.55
CA HIS A 96 6.52 20.77 -14.42
C HIS A 96 6.73 19.31 -14.87
N LEU A 97 7.95 18.83 -14.76
CA LEU A 97 8.34 17.50 -15.23
C LEU A 97 8.20 16.44 -14.13
N ALA A 98 8.12 15.18 -14.51
CA ALA A 98 7.96 14.07 -13.58
C ALA A 98 9.16 13.89 -12.62
N ASP A 99 10.34 14.32 -13.02
CA ASP A 99 11.56 14.34 -12.21
C ASP A 99 11.64 15.53 -11.21
N GLY A 100 10.61 16.41 -11.21
CA GLY A 100 10.48 17.57 -10.32
C GLY A 100 11.11 18.86 -10.87
N HIS A 101 11.61 18.87 -12.11
CA HIS A 101 12.17 20.08 -12.71
C HIS A 101 11.08 20.98 -13.30
N ASP A 102 11.22 22.30 -13.04
CA ASP A 102 10.39 23.34 -13.66
C ASP A 102 11.10 23.89 -14.89
N ILE A 103 10.42 23.90 -16.04
CA ILE A 103 10.94 24.48 -17.28
C ILE A 103 10.57 25.95 -17.33
N LYS A 104 11.59 26.79 -17.52
CA LYS A 104 11.44 28.24 -17.65
C LYS A 104 12.11 28.72 -18.93
N ARG A 105 11.46 29.69 -19.57
CA ARG A 105 12.04 30.44 -20.68
C ARG A 105 13.35 31.06 -20.23
N GLY A 106 14.42 30.86 -20.98
CA GLY A 106 15.74 31.35 -20.62
C GLY A 106 16.69 31.44 -21.80
N GLU A 107 17.88 31.99 -21.62
CA GLU A 107 18.93 32.06 -22.63
C GLU A 107 19.97 30.99 -22.40
N LEU A 108 20.27 30.22 -23.44
CA LEU A 108 21.37 29.27 -23.48
C LEU A 108 22.48 29.84 -24.37
N ARG A 109 23.61 30.25 -23.76
CA ARG A 109 24.76 30.88 -24.43
C ARG A 109 24.36 32.05 -25.36
N GLY A 110 23.42 32.90 -24.91
CA GLY A 110 22.97 34.09 -25.63
C GLY A 110 21.89 33.81 -26.69
N VAL A 111 21.32 32.63 -26.74
CA VAL A 111 20.19 32.29 -27.62
C VAL A 111 18.98 31.88 -26.77
N LEU A 112 17.84 32.51 -27.04
CA LEU A 112 16.60 32.27 -26.32
C LEU A 112 16.10 30.83 -26.55
N SER A 113 15.75 30.13 -25.45
CA SER A 113 15.00 28.88 -25.46
C SER A 113 13.68 29.08 -24.72
N GLU A 114 12.56 28.77 -25.38
CA GLU A 114 11.21 28.92 -24.84
C GLU A 114 10.62 27.60 -24.31
N GLY A 115 11.46 26.55 -24.21
CA GLY A 115 11.08 25.23 -23.77
C GLY A 115 12.24 24.25 -23.82
N MET A 116 11.92 22.97 -23.63
CA MET A 116 12.86 21.86 -23.65
C MET A 116 12.27 20.65 -24.40
N LEU A 117 13.09 19.93 -25.18
CA LEU A 117 12.70 18.63 -25.74
C LEU A 117 12.73 17.59 -24.62
N CYS A 118 11.70 16.75 -24.55
CA CYS A 118 11.56 15.76 -23.47
C CYS A 118 11.81 14.34 -23.95
N GLY A 119 12.53 13.58 -23.16
CA GLY A 119 12.63 12.14 -23.21
C GLY A 119 11.59 11.46 -22.30
N LEU A 120 11.73 10.15 -22.17
CA LEU A 120 10.80 9.34 -21.39
C LEU A 120 10.88 9.66 -19.90
N GLU A 121 12.08 9.86 -19.36
CA GLU A 121 12.32 10.12 -17.94
C GLU A 121 11.67 11.42 -17.48
N GLU A 122 11.77 12.48 -18.30
CA GLU A 122 11.18 13.77 -18.00
C GLU A 122 9.65 13.75 -17.93
N VAL A 123 9.01 12.80 -18.62
CA VAL A 123 7.55 12.63 -18.55
C VAL A 123 7.11 11.47 -17.62
N GLY A 124 8.06 10.81 -16.93
CA GLY A 124 7.77 9.73 -15.98
C GLY A 124 7.39 8.40 -16.62
N VAL A 125 7.89 8.13 -17.82
CA VAL A 125 7.62 6.94 -18.63
C VAL A 125 8.93 6.20 -18.89
N THR A 126 8.91 4.87 -18.99
CA THR A 126 10.10 4.05 -19.27
C THR A 126 10.09 3.51 -20.71
N GLU A 127 11.25 3.04 -21.21
CA GLU A 127 11.35 2.43 -22.55
C GLU A 127 10.53 1.14 -22.68
N ASP A 128 10.31 0.43 -21.59
CA ASP A 128 9.43 -0.74 -21.55
C ASP A 128 7.95 -0.36 -21.82
N ASP A 129 7.63 0.90 -21.57
CA ASP A 129 6.29 1.43 -21.69
C ASP A 129 5.92 1.85 -23.10
N VAL A 130 6.89 2.23 -23.90
CA VAL A 130 6.67 2.79 -25.24
C VAL A 130 7.53 2.07 -26.27
N GLN A 131 6.89 1.54 -27.30
CA GLN A 131 7.62 0.87 -28.38
C GLN A 131 8.49 1.86 -29.15
N ASN A 132 9.69 1.42 -29.52
CA ASN A 132 10.65 2.15 -30.35
C ASN A 132 11.18 3.47 -29.73
N GLN A 133 11.06 3.65 -28.42
CA GLN A 133 11.69 4.75 -27.69
C GLN A 133 12.83 4.20 -26.83
N LYS A 134 13.86 5.00 -26.58
CA LYS A 134 15.01 4.63 -25.75
C LYS A 134 15.21 5.63 -24.62
N THR A 135 15.60 5.13 -23.46
CA THR A 135 16.05 5.98 -22.34
C THR A 135 17.24 6.83 -22.77
N GLY A 136 17.23 8.10 -22.41
CA GLY A 136 18.27 9.06 -22.80
C GLY A 136 18.13 9.68 -24.20
N ASP A 137 17.06 9.34 -24.94
CA ASP A 137 16.68 10.00 -26.20
C ASP A 137 15.34 10.73 -26.02
N ILE A 138 15.04 11.69 -26.92
CA ILE A 138 13.76 12.40 -26.92
C ILE A 138 12.63 11.52 -27.44
N ILE A 139 11.42 11.80 -26.96
CA ILE A 139 10.21 11.11 -27.46
C ILE A 139 9.89 11.59 -28.86
N ARG A 140 9.77 10.62 -29.80
CA ARG A 140 9.33 10.83 -31.16
C ARG A 140 7.99 10.19 -31.43
N PHE A 141 7.07 10.94 -31.98
CA PHE A 141 5.73 10.47 -32.32
C PHE A 141 5.65 10.12 -33.82
N ALA A 142 4.69 9.26 -34.17
CA ALA A 142 4.38 8.95 -35.53
C ALA A 142 3.93 10.21 -36.32
N GLU A 143 4.19 10.23 -37.62
CA GLU A 143 3.72 11.29 -38.49
C GLU A 143 2.18 11.37 -38.48
N GLY A 144 1.63 12.58 -38.38
CA GLY A 144 0.20 12.81 -38.28
C GLY A 144 -0.35 12.88 -36.85
N THR A 145 0.49 12.67 -35.81
CA THR A 145 0.08 12.92 -34.42
C THR A 145 -0.33 14.39 -34.26
N ALA A 146 -1.46 14.64 -33.60
CA ALA A 146 -2.03 15.98 -33.48
C ALA A 146 -1.11 16.92 -32.69
N LEU A 147 -0.72 18.05 -33.28
CA LEU A 147 0.13 19.04 -32.65
C LEU A 147 -0.62 19.78 -31.52
N GLY A 148 0.09 20.13 -30.45
CA GLY A 148 -0.45 20.84 -29.30
C GLY A 148 -1.23 19.97 -28.31
N GLN A 149 -1.49 18.69 -28.60
CA GLN A 149 -2.08 17.80 -27.60
C GLN A 149 -1.08 17.42 -26.50
N ASN A 150 -1.58 17.04 -25.35
CA ASN A 150 -0.75 16.53 -24.24
C ASN A 150 0.08 15.33 -24.69
N ALA A 151 1.40 15.35 -24.44
CA ALA A 151 2.34 14.33 -24.87
C ALA A 151 2.08 12.97 -24.19
N LEU A 152 1.76 12.95 -22.90
CA LEU A 152 1.41 11.73 -22.18
C LEU A 152 0.16 11.07 -22.75
N LYS A 153 -0.87 11.88 -23.07
CA LYS A 153 -2.07 11.38 -23.74
C LYS A 153 -1.76 10.79 -25.11
N ALA A 154 -0.86 11.40 -25.87
CA ALA A 154 -0.40 10.88 -27.15
C ALA A 154 0.35 9.54 -27.02
N LEU A 155 0.98 9.28 -25.86
CA LEU A 155 1.60 8.01 -25.49
C LEU A 155 0.61 6.96 -24.97
N GLY A 156 -0.66 7.32 -24.77
CA GLY A 156 -1.67 6.43 -24.20
C GLY A 156 -1.75 6.44 -22.68
N TYR A 157 -1.24 7.48 -22.03
CA TYR A 157 -1.35 7.76 -20.60
C TYR A 157 -2.49 8.76 -20.37
N ASP A 158 -3.71 8.33 -20.63
CA ASP A 158 -4.92 9.16 -20.54
C ASP A 158 -5.96 8.60 -19.58
N ASP A 159 -5.62 7.56 -18.81
CA ASP A 159 -6.53 6.97 -17.85
C ASP A 159 -6.59 7.78 -16.55
N VAL A 160 -7.71 7.62 -15.85
CA VAL A 160 -7.88 8.12 -14.48
C VAL A 160 -7.90 6.91 -13.55
N ILE A 161 -7.09 6.94 -12.51
CA ILE A 161 -6.93 5.82 -11.58
C ILE A 161 -7.44 6.27 -10.21
N LEU A 162 -8.35 5.48 -9.62
CA LEU A 162 -8.72 5.64 -8.22
C LEU A 162 -7.77 4.82 -7.36
N ASP A 163 -7.15 5.44 -6.36
CA ASP A 163 -6.48 4.68 -5.30
C ASP A 163 -7.49 4.37 -4.20
N VAL A 164 -7.90 3.11 -4.13
CA VAL A 164 -8.96 2.64 -3.23
C VAL A 164 -8.34 1.84 -2.09
N SER A 165 -8.61 2.27 -0.86
CA SER A 165 -8.25 1.53 0.35
C SER A 165 -9.25 0.39 0.56
N VAL A 166 -8.77 -0.85 0.42
CA VAL A 166 -9.59 -2.05 0.59
C VAL A 166 -9.38 -2.61 1.99
N THR A 167 -10.43 -2.62 2.78
CA THR A 167 -10.41 -3.12 4.16
C THR A 167 -10.13 -4.62 4.25
N ALA A 168 -9.60 -5.07 5.37
CA ALA A 168 -9.17 -6.45 5.56
C ALA A 168 -10.32 -7.48 5.47
N ASN A 169 -11.56 -7.07 5.76
CA ASN A 169 -12.76 -7.92 5.65
C ASN A 169 -13.26 -8.09 4.20
N ARG A 170 -12.78 -7.25 3.26
CA ARG A 170 -13.19 -7.29 1.84
C ARG A 170 -12.04 -7.69 0.90
N PRO A 171 -11.34 -8.83 1.15
CA PRO A 171 -10.24 -9.30 0.30
C PRO A 171 -10.66 -9.54 -1.15
N ASP A 172 -11.94 -9.88 -1.40
CA ASP A 172 -12.55 -10.03 -2.72
C ASP A 172 -12.36 -8.76 -3.59
N CYS A 173 -12.51 -7.58 -3.01
CA CYS A 173 -12.39 -6.30 -3.70
C CYS A 173 -10.94 -5.89 -4.05
N ASN A 174 -9.93 -6.73 -3.75
CA ASN A 174 -8.59 -6.57 -4.34
C ASN A 174 -8.53 -7.03 -5.82
N SER A 175 -9.63 -6.87 -6.56
CA SER A 175 -9.74 -7.17 -7.99
C SER A 175 -10.65 -6.17 -8.70
N ILE A 176 -10.33 -5.89 -9.96
CA ILE A 176 -11.10 -4.93 -10.78
C ILE A 176 -12.56 -5.37 -10.94
N TYR A 177 -12.78 -6.66 -11.22
CA TYR A 177 -14.13 -7.19 -11.43
C TYR A 177 -15.00 -7.10 -10.17
N LYS A 178 -14.48 -7.45 -9.01
CA LYS A 178 -15.26 -7.34 -7.77
C LYS A 178 -15.48 -5.88 -7.37
N MET A 179 -14.50 -5.02 -7.58
CA MET A 179 -14.66 -3.57 -7.41
C MET A 179 -15.71 -3.02 -8.39
N ALA A 180 -15.76 -3.51 -9.63
CA ALA A 180 -16.80 -3.12 -10.59
C ALA A 180 -18.22 -3.52 -10.11
N LYS A 181 -18.38 -4.66 -9.42
CA LYS A 181 -19.65 -5.01 -8.77
C LYS A 181 -20.06 -3.98 -7.71
N GLU A 182 -19.12 -3.55 -6.87
CA GLU A 182 -19.39 -2.52 -5.86
C GLU A 182 -19.72 -1.16 -6.50
N VAL A 183 -19.00 -0.80 -7.57
CA VAL A 183 -19.33 0.40 -8.38
C VAL A 183 -20.74 0.31 -8.96
N ALA A 184 -21.12 -0.85 -9.49
CA ALA A 184 -22.46 -1.08 -10.02
C ALA A 184 -23.54 -0.93 -8.94
N VAL A 185 -23.29 -1.39 -7.72
CA VAL A 185 -24.18 -1.18 -6.56
C VAL A 185 -24.25 0.30 -6.21
N ALA A 186 -23.12 1.00 -6.13
CA ALA A 186 -23.05 2.43 -5.79
C ALA A 186 -23.77 3.33 -6.82
N LEU A 187 -23.72 2.93 -8.09
CA LEU A 187 -24.36 3.66 -9.20
C LEU A 187 -25.78 3.18 -9.51
N ASN A 188 -26.23 2.09 -8.88
CA ASN A 188 -27.50 1.41 -9.17
C ASN A 188 -27.62 1.01 -10.65
N THR A 189 -26.54 0.44 -11.22
CA THR A 189 -26.46 -0.08 -12.59
C THR A 189 -26.13 -1.56 -12.58
N ASP A 190 -26.13 -2.22 -13.74
CA ASP A 190 -25.74 -3.62 -13.86
C ASP A 190 -24.23 -3.76 -14.06
N CYS A 191 -23.67 -4.91 -13.62
CA CYS A 191 -22.30 -5.30 -13.82
C CYS A 191 -22.22 -6.47 -14.80
N ARG A 192 -21.38 -6.31 -15.84
CA ARG A 192 -21.07 -7.36 -16.80
C ARG A 192 -20.00 -8.32 -16.25
N GLU A 193 -20.07 -9.57 -16.61
CA GLU A 193 -19.03 -10.54 -16.24
C GLU A 193 -17.85 -10.50 -17.22
N PRO A 194 -16.62 -10.80 -16.76
CA PRO A 194 -15.49 -11.03 -17.69
C PRO A 194 -15.84 -12.16 -18.66
N VAL A 195 -15.51 -11.96 -19.93
CA VAL A 195 -15.83 -12.92 -20.98
C VAL A 195 -14.96 -14.16 -20.84
N ILE A 196 -15.58 -15.32 -20.77
CA ILE A 196 -14.93 -16.64 -20.86
C ILE A 196 -15.32 -17.24 -22.22
N ASP A 197 -14.42 -17.12 -23.19
CA ASP A 197 -14.64 -17.63 -24.55
C ASP A 197 -13.31 -18.12 -25.12
N TYR A 198 -13.08 -19.43 -25.02
CA TYR A 198 -11.94 -20.11 -25.61
C TYR A 198 -12.38 -21.47 -26.17
N LYS A 199 -11.57 -21.99 -27.09
CA LYS A 199 -11.76 -23.32 -27.66
C LYS A 199 -10.49 -24.14 -27.49
N VAL A 200 -10.65 -25.43 -27.31
CA VAL A 200 -9.55 -26.38 -27.42
C VAL A 200 -9.08 -26.35 -28.87
N THR A 201 -7.84 -25.95 -29.11
CA THR A 201 -7.27 -25.82 -30.46
C THR A 201 -6.36 -27.00 -30.82
N LEU A 202 -5.98 -27.81 -29.81
CA LEU A 202 -5.23 -29.06 -30.00
C LEU A 202 -6.04 -30.27 -29.45
N PRO A 203 -7.11 -30.71 -30.13
CA PRO A 203 -7.92 -31.83 -29.68
C PRO A 203 -7.12 -33.14 -29.74
N GLY A 204 -7.36 -34.01 -28.76
CA GLY A 204 -6.69 -35.34 -28.66
C GLY A 204 -5.38 -35.29 -27.83
N VAL A 205 -4.97 -34.15 -27.35
CA VAL A 205 -3.91 -33.99 -26.34
C VAL A 205 -4.55 -33.48 -25.07
N ASN A 206 -4.42 -34.23 -23.97
CA ASN A 206 -4.97 -33.85 -22.68
C ASN A 206 -3.91 -33.21 -21.79
N VAL A 207 -4.31 -32.33 -20.88
CA VAL A 207 -3.40 -31.74 -19.90
C VAL A 207 -2.72 -32.80 -19.02
N SER A 208 -3.40 -33.93 -18.74
CA SER A 208 -2.82 -35.08 -18.01
C SER A 208 -1.69 -35.79 -18.77
N ASP A 209 -1.58 -35.59 -20.09
CA ASP A 209 -0.43 -36.07 -20.88
C ASP A 209 0.79 -35.17 -20.73
N MET A 210 0.59 -33.93 -20.25
CA MET A 210 1.66 -32.95 -20.05
C MET A 210 2.19 -32.98 -18.62
N VAL A 211 1.31 -33.06 -17.63
CA VAL A 211 1.67 -32.94 -16.22
C VAL A 211 0.70 -33.75 -15.33
N SER A 212 1.24 -34.34 -14.27
CA SER A 212 0.45 -34.87 -13.15
C SER A 212 0.53 -33.92 -11.94
N VAL A 213 -0.50 -33.94 -11.11
CA VAL A 213 -0.56 -33.10 -9.90
C VAL A 213 -0.88 -33.95 -8.68
N ASP A 214 0.02 -33.90 -7.68
CA ASP A 214 -0.14 -34.57 -6.38
C ASP A 214 -0.14 -33.52 -5.24
N VAL A 215 -1.27 -33.35 -4.56
CA VAL A 215 -1.41 -32.43 -3.43
C VAL A 215 -1.35 -33.24 -2.13
N ARG A 216 -0.17 -33.31 -1.52
CA ARG A 216 0.08 -34.11 -0.30
C ARG A 216 -0.43 -33.44 0.97
N ASN A 217 -0.57 -32.12 0.98
CA ASN A 217 -1.12 -31.38 2.11
C ASN A 217 -2.35 -30.58 1.69
N GLN A 218 -3.51 -31.24 1.71
CA GLN A 218 -4.77 -30.63 1.32
C GLN A 218 -5.33 -29.63 2.36
N GLU A 219 -4.83 -29.64 3.59
CA GLU A 219 -5.17 -28.62 4.59
C GLU A 219 -4.55 -27.27 4.22
N LEU A 220 -3.31 -27.29 3.78
CA LEU A 220 -2.60 -26.06 3.37
C LEU A 220 -2.86 -25.67 1.91
N CYS A 221 -3.26 -26.62 1.05
CA CYS A 221 -3.65 -26.38 -0.33
C CYS A 221 -4.99 -27.08 -0.63
N PRO A 222 -6.14 -26.50 -0.26
CA PRO A 222 -7.45 -27.15 -0.42
C PRO A 222 -7.93 -27.24 -1.87
N ARG A 223 -7.36 -26.49 -2.82
CA ARG A 223 -7.61 -26.63 -4.25
C ARG A 223 -6.39 -26.27 -5.06
N TYR A 224 -6.08 -27.08 -6.05
CA TYR A 224 -5.01 -26.84 -7.02
C TYR A 224 -5.53 -27.18 -8.42
N MET A 225 -5.44 -26.23 -9.34
CA MET A 225 -5.86 -26.43 -10.73
C MET A 225 -4.70 -26.19 -11.68
N ALA A 226 -4.67 -26.97 -12.77
CA ALA A 226 -3.70 -26.78 -13.84
C ALA A 226 -4.35 -26.89 -15.22
N ALA A 227 -3.80 -26.13 -16.19
CA ALA A 227 -4.19 -26.17 -17.60
C ALA A 227 -2.94 -26.11 -18.49
N GLY A 228 -2.98 -26.80 -19.63
CA GLY A 228 -1.85 -26.88 -20.56
C GLY A 228 -2.05 -26.06 -21.84
N VAL A 229 -0.97 -25.50 -22.34
CA VAL A 229 -0.89 -24.84 -23.65
C VAL A 229 0.41 -25.28 -24.34
N LYS A 230 0.32 -25.64 -25.61
CA LYS A 230 1.46 -26.04 -26.46
C LYS A 230 1.68 -25.05 -27.58
N ASN A 231 2.80 -25.22 -28.30
CA ASN A 231 3.17 -24.37 -29.43
C ASN A 231 3.14 -22.88 -29.09
N ILE A 232 3.59 -22.56 -27.89
CA ILE A 232 3.63 -21.19 -27.37
C ILE A 232 4.57 -20.35 -28.24
N LYS A 233 4.14 -19.12 -28.49
CA LYS A 233 4.96 -18.06 -29.07
C LYS A 233 5.06 -16.93 -28.06
N ILE A 234 6.28 -16.59 -27.67
CA ILE A 234 6.55 -15.47 -26.76
C ILE A 234 6.70 -14.20 -27.58
N PHE A 235 5.90 -13.19 -27.24
CA PHE A 235 5.92 -11.86 -27.85
C PHE A 235 5.39 -10.81 -26.85
N PRO A 236 5.59 -9.51 -27.11
CA PRO A 236 5.04 -8.45 -26.24
C PRO A 236 3.52 -8.46 -26.23
N SER A 237 2.93 -8.26 -25.08
CA SER A 237 1.47 -8.15 -24.90
C SER A 237 0.84 -7.01 -25.72
N SER A 238 -0.46 -7.11 -25.97
CA SER A 238 -1.21 -6.03 -26.61
C SER A 238 -1.15 -4.73 -25.81
N GLN A 239 -1.28 -3.58 -26.49
CA GLN A 239 -1.25 -2.27 -25.82
C GLN A 239 -2.31 -2.14 -24.72
N LYS A 240 -3.49 -2.76 -24.90
CA LYS A 240 -4.55 -2.79 -23.90
C LYS A 240 -4.10 -3.49 -22.61
N ILE A 241 -3.44 -4.64 -22.70
CA ILE A 241 -2.91 -5.37 -21.53
C ILE A 241 -1.80 -4.56 -20.87
N LYS A 242 -0.85 -4.07 -21.67
CA LYS A 242 0.27 -3.27 -21.18
C LYS A 242 -0.18 -2.02 -20.43
N SER A 243 -1.04 -1.18 -21.01
CA SER A 243 -1.51 0.05 -20.35
C SER A 243 -2.24 -0.22 -19.05
N ARG A 244 -3.04 -1.29 -18.97
CA ARG A 244 -3.75 -1.69 -17.76
C ARG A 244 -2.84 -2.18 -16.65
N LEU A 245 -1.86 -3.02 -16.97
CA LEU A 245 -0.87 -3.48 -16.01
C LEU A 245 -0.06 -2.31 -15.44
N ARG A 246 0.39 -1.39 -16.30
CA ARG A 246 1.09 -0.17 -15.88
C ARG A 246 0.24 0.69 -14.97
N ALA A 247 -1.02 0.91 -15.33
CA ALA A 247 -1.95 1.71 -14.54
C ALA A 247 -2.14 1.19 -13.11
N VAL A 248 -1.82 -0.08 -12.86
CA VAL A 248 -1.84 -0.69 -11.52
C VAL A 248 -0.43 -0.94 -10.96
N GLY A 249 0.61 -0.37 -11.59
CA GLY A 249 1.99 -0.45 -11.11
C GLY A 249 2.73 -1.76 -11.45
N ILE A 250 2.21 -2.57 -12.37
CA ILE A 250 2.85 -3.82 -12.81
C ILE A 250 3.58 -3.58 -14.13
N ARG A 251 4.89 -3.91 -14.15
CA ARG A 251 5.70 -3.86 -15.35
C ARG A 251 5.32 -5.01 -16.29
N PRO A 252 4.92 -4.75 -17.55
CA PRO A 252 4.73 -5.78 -18.56
C PRO A 252 6.04 -6.48 -18.91
N ILE A 253 5.99 -7.79 -19.13
CA ILE A 253 7.17 -8.63 -19.48
C ILE A 253 6.96 -9.26 -20.85
N ASN A 254 6.06 -10.23 -20.94
CA ASN A 254 5.70 -10.91 -22.17
C ASN A 254 4.24 -11.39 -22.11
N ASN A 255 3.69 -11.80 -23.24
CA ASN A 255 2.28 -12.19 -23.34
C ASN A 255 1.83 -13.24 -22.31
N ILE A 256 2.65 -14.20 -21.93
CA ILE A 256 2.26 -15.29 -21.00
C ILE A 256 2.31 -14.80 -19.55
N VAL A 257 3.39 -14.16 -19.13
CA VAL A 257 3.53 -13.60 -17.77
C VAL A 257 2.50 -12.49 -17.55
N ASP A 258 2.28 -11.65 -18.55
CA ASP A 258 1.31 -10.56 -18.48
C ASP A 258 -0.14 -11.08 -18.37
N ILE A 259 -0.47 -12.21 -19.00
CA ILE A 259 -1.77 -12.88 -18.82
C ILE A 259 -1.97 -13.28 -17.36
N THR A 260 -0.98 -13.87 -16.71
CA THR A 260 -1.11 -14.27 -15.29
C THR A 260 -1.28 -13.05 -14.38
N ASN A 261 -0.51 -11.98 -14.61
CA ASN A 261 -0.64 -10.72 -13.90
C ASN A 261 -1.98 -10.01 -14.18
N TYR A 262 -2.45 -10.08 -15.42
CA TYR A 262 -3.74 -9.50 -15.80
C TYR A 262 -4.90 -10.18 -15.06
N VAL A 263 -4.91 -11.53 -15.03
CA VAL A 263 -5.91 -12.31 -14.30
C VAL A 263 -5.84 -12.04 -12.79
N LEU A 264 -4.63 -11.93 -12.23
CA LEU A 264 -4.42 -11.57 -10.84
C LEU A 264 -5.15 -10.26 -10.48
N ILE A 265 -5.02 -9.23 -11.30
CA ILE A 265 -5.62 -7.92 -11.05
C ILE A 265 -7.10 -7.90 -11.43
N GLU A 266 -7.47 -8.52 -12.55
CA GLU A 266 -8.85 -8.53 -13.06
C GLU A 266 -9.80 -9.28 -12.14
N ILE A 267 -9.41 -10.48 -11.72
CA ILE A 267 -10.26 -11.44 -10.99
C ILE A 267 -9.88 -11.56 -9.51
N GLY A 268 -8.61 -11.27 -9.17
CA GLY A 268 -8.06 -11.44 -7.83
C GLY A 268 -7.45 -12.82 -7.57
N GLN A 269 -7.34 -13.67 -8.61
CA GLN A 269 -6.73 -14.99 -8.51
C GLN A 269 -5.26 -14.93 -8.92
N PRO A 270 -4.31 -15.09 -7.97
CA PRO A 270 -2.92 -15.25 -8.33
C PRO A 270 -2.72 -16.53 -9.15
N MET A 271 -1.96 -16.40 -10.21
CA MET A 271 -1.62 -17.49 -11.09
C MET A 271 -0.12 -17.58 -11.28
N HIS A 272 0.35 -18.79 -11.59
CA HIS A 272 1.70 -19.01 -12.07
C HIS A 272 1.68 -19.72 -13.44
N SER A 273 2.77 -19.55 -14.18
CA SER A 273 3.00 -20.24 -15.46
C SER A 273 4.36 -20.90 -15.42
N PHE A 274 4.37 -22.24 -15.53
CA PHE A 274 5.59 -23.03 -15.56
C PHE A 274 5.99 -23.31 -17.01
N ASP A 275 7.27 -23.14 -17.34
CA ASP A 275 7.82 -23.77 -18.54
C ASP A 275 7.81 -25.30 -18.33
N LYS A 276 7.10 -26.01 -19.19
CA LYS A 276 6.96 -27.47 -19.05
C LYS A 276 8.30 -28.21 -19.09
N ARG A 277 9.29 -27.67 -19.80
CA ARG A 277 10.65 -28.28 -19.91
C ARG A 277 11.35 -28.31 -18.56
N GLU A 278 11.09 -27.31 -17.72
CA GLU A 278 11.72 -27.12 -16.41
C GLU A 278 11.03 -27.92 -15.29
N LEU A 279 9.91 -28.60 -15.60
CA LEU A 279 9.24 -29.50 -14.68
C LEU A 279 9.77 -30.94 -14.83
N THR A 280 10.79 -31.27 -14.06
CA THR A 280 11.42 -32.59 -14.04
C THR A 280 10.38 -33.68 -13.75
N GLY A 281 10.37 -34.78 -14.53
CA GLY A 281 9.41 -35.86 -14.40
C GLY A 281 8.00 -35.54 -14.89
N GLY A 282 7.70 -34.30 -15.31
CA GLY A 282 6.35 -33.91 -15.70
C GLY A 282 5.36 -33.97 -14.55
N GLU A 283 5.80 -33.71 -13.33
CA GLU A 283 5.01 -33.82 -12.12
C GLU A 283 5.05 -32.50 -11.32
N ILE A 284 3.92 -32.16 -10.71
CA ILE A 284 3.79 -31.09 -9.73
C ILE A 284 3.37 -31.71 -8.40
N VAL A 285 4.20 -31.55 -7.37
CA VAL A 285 3.94 -32.05 -6.01
C VAL A 285 3.82 -30.89 -5.04
N VAL A 286 2.64 -30.70 -4.45
CA VAL A 286 2.42 -29.68 -3.41
C VAL A 286 2.58 -30.33 -2.04
N ARG A 287 3.65 -29.97 -1.32
CA ARG A 287 4.03 -30.58 -0.03
C ARG A 287 4.63 -29.57 0.93
N ASN A 288 4.77 -29.94 2.18
CA ASN A 288 5.64 -29.21 3.09
C ASN A 288 7.09 -29.30 2.64
N ALA A 289 7.86 -28.25 2.85
CA ALA A 289 9.31 -28.27 2.65
C ALA A 289 9.97 -29.22 3.64
N LYS A 290 11.16 -29.68 3.32
CA LYS A 290 12.03 -30.40 4.27
C LYS A 290 12.85 -29.39 5.05
N ASP A 291 13.22 -29.71 6.29
CA ASP A 291 14.06 -28.82 7.08
C ASP A 291 15.43 -28.60 6.40
N GLY A 292 15.78 -27.32 6.24
CA GLY A 292 17.01 -26.92 5.56
C GLY A 292 17.00 -26.99 4.04
N GLU A 293 15.89 -27.39 3.42
CA GLU A 293 15.72 -27.31 1.96
C GLU A 293 15.85 -25.86 1.48
N THR A 294 16.43 -25.62 0.30
CA THR A 294 16.64 -24.27 -0.24
C THR A 294 15.97 -24.09 -1.59
N ILE A 295 15.61 -22.86 -1.91
CA ILE A 295 15.09 -22.44 -3.22
C ILE A 295 15.66 -21.07 -3.58
N VAL A 296 16.07 -20.89 -4.83
CA VAL A 296 16.37 -19.57 -5.39
C VAL A 296 15.08 -19.04 -6.03
N THR A 297 14.56 -17.93 -5.52
CA THR A 297 13.33 -17.32 -6.00
C THR A 297 13.58 -16.37 -7.19
N LEU A 298 12.50 -15.96 -7.88
CA LEU A 298 12.58 -15.09 -9.07
C LEU A 298 13.29 -13.74 -8.84
N ASP A 299 13.41 -13.29 -7.58
CA ASP A 299 14.21 -12.11 -7.20
C ASP A 299 15.72 -12.41 -7.06
N GLY A 300 16.15 -13.63 -7.38
CA GLY A 300 17.54 -14.09 -7.34
C GLY A 300 18.08 -14.40 -5.95
N LYS A 301 17.25 -14.41 -4.91
CA LYS A 301 17.67 -14.72 -3.54
C LYS A 301 17.52 -16.19 -3.22
N GLU A 302 18.52 -16.74 -2.56
CA GLU A 302 18.44 -18.06 -1.96
C GLU A 302 17.73 -18.00 -0.61
N ASN A 303 16.68 -18.82 -0.46
CA ASN A 303 15.85 -18.88 0.72
C ASN A 303 15.93 -20.24 1.36
N LYS A 304 16.22 -20.28 2.67
CA LYS A 304 16.23 -21.51 3.46
C LYS A 304 14.85 -21.79 4.01
N LEU A 305 14.34 -22.99 3.74
CA LEU A 305 12.99 -23.42 4.08
C LEU A 305 12.98 -24.27 5.36
N ASN A 306 11.80 -24.45 5.95
CA ASN A 306 11.54 -25.35 7.05
C ASN A 306 10.22 -26.11 6.86
N GLU A 307 9.98 -27.13 7.66
CA GLU A 307 8.83 -28.05 7.55
C GLU A 307 7.44 -27.40 7.70
N SER A 308 7.36 -26.18 8.24
CA SER A 308 6.09 -25.45 8.35
C SER A 308 5.68 -24.75 7.05
N MET A 309 6.59 -24.63 6.08
CA MET A 309 6.39 -23.92 4.83
C MET A 309 5.86 -24.85 3.75
N LEU A 310 4.93 -24.38 2.94
CA LEU A 310 4.39 -25.12 1.80
C LEU A 310 5.18 -24.74 0.53
N VAL A 311 5.53 -25.76 -0.24
CA VAL A 311 6.25 -25.61 -1.52
C VAL A 311 5.54 -26.35 -2.63
N ILE A 312 5.72 -25.87 -3.84
CA ILE A 312 5.41 -26.56 -5.07
C ILE A 312 6.72 -27.11 -5.61
N CYS A 313 6.75 -28.41 -5.86
CA CYS A 313 7.94 -29.13 -6.33
C CYS A 313 7.65 -29.77 -7.67
N ASP A 314 8.70 -30.03 -8.43
CA ASP A 314 8.72 -31.08 -9.43
C ASP A 314 9.09 -32.44 -8.77
N SER A 315 9.52 -33.46 -9.53
CA SER A 315 9.94 -34.74 -8.96
C SER A 315 11.21 -34.62 -8.09
N ASP A 316 12.04 -33.61 -8.26
CA ASP A 316 13.36 -33.50 -7.68
C ASP A 316 13.45 -32.42 -6.60
N SER A 317 12.94 -31.21 -6.86
CA SER A 317 13.21 -30.02 -6.06
C SER A 317 12.05 -29.02 -6.01
N PRO A 318 12.07 -28.06 -5.07
CA PRO A 318 11.12 -26.96 -5.07
C PRO A 318 11.26 -26.06 -6.30
N VAL A 319 10.14 -25.79 -6.96
CA VAL A 319 10.00 -24.87 -8.09
C VAL A 319 9.24 -23.60 -7.74
N ALA A 320 8.57 -23.56 -6.59
CA ALA A 320 7.97 -22.34 -6.04
C ALA A 320 7.75 -22.44 -4.53
N VAL A 321 7.78 -21.29 -3.85
CA VAL A 321 7.22 -21.14 -2.50
C VAL A 321 5.73 -20.87 -2.66
N ALA A 322 4.89 -21.80 -2.23
CA ALA A 322 3.46 -21.82 -2.52
C ALA A 322 2.74 -20.52 -2.11
N GLY A 323 2.11 -19.88 -3.07
CA GLY A 323 1.37 -18.62 -2.89
C GLY A 323 2.23 -17.38 -2.61
N ILE A 324 3.56 -17.47 -2.71
CA ILE A 324 4.46 -16.35 -2.42
C ILE A 324 5.25 -15.97 -3.67
N MET A 325 6.14 -16.85 -4.15
CA MET A 325 7.01 -16.53 -5.28
C MET A 325 7.49 -17.80 -6.00
N GLY A 326 7.52 -17.75 -7.33
CA GLY A 326 8.09 -18.79 -8.16
C GLY A 326 9.61 -18.92 -7.98
N GLY A 327 10.14 -20.08 -8.29
CA GLY A 327 11.57 -20.33 -8.37
C GLY A 327 12.17 -19.78 -9.68
N ALA A 328 13.43 -19.39 -9.63
CA ALA A 328 14.18 -18.95 -10.81
C ALA A 328 14.37 -20.07 -11.85
N ASN A 329 14.18 -21.32 -11.44
CA ASN A 329 14.38 -22.54 -12.22
C ASN A 329 13.15 -23.02 -13.01
N SER A 330 12.03 -22.29 -12.99
CA SER A 330 10.77 -22.73 -13.63
C SER A 330 10.03 -21.64 -14.41
N GLY A 331 10.67 -20.48 -14.56
CA GLY A 331 10.08 -19.30 -15.21
C GLY A 331 10.02 -19.41 -16.73
N ILE A 332 9.12 -18.62 -17.33
CA ILE A 332 8.97 -18.53 -18.80
C ILE A 332 10.19 -17.85 -19.42
N GLN A 333 10.74 -18.47 -20.47
CA GLN A 333 11.87 -17.98 -21.27
C GLN A 333 11.39 -17.58 -22.68
N ASP A 334 12.24 -16.88 -23.43
CA ASP A 334 11.91 -16.42 -24.79
C ASP A 334 11.65 -17.57 -25.78
N ASP A 335 12.21 -18.76 -25.49
CA ASP A 335 12.07 -19.96 -26.30
C ASP A 335 11.10 -21.00 -25.70
N THR A 336 10.34 -20.63 -24.69
CA THR A 336 9.31 -21.50 -24.08
C THR A 336 8.27 -21.90 -25.12
N ASN A 337 8.04 -23.22 -25.25
CA ASN A 337 7.13 -23.79 -26.24
C ASN A 337 5.89 -24.46 -25.61
N GLU A 338 6.00 -24.94 -24.38
CA GLU A 338 4.89 -25.56 -23.65
C GLU A 338 4.77 -24.93 -22.26
N VAL A 339 3.55 -24.59 -21.88
CA VAL A 339 3.25 -23.92 -20.60
C VAL A 339 2.18 -24.68 -19.83
N VAL A 340 2.41 -24.80 -18.52
CA VAL A 340 1.40 -25.24 -17.57
C VAL A 340 0.99 -24.04 -16.72
N PHE A 341 -0.26 -23.62 -16.85
CA PHE A 341 -0.84 -22.61 -15.96
C PHE A 341 -1.29 -23.26 -14.66
N GLU A 342 -1.04 -22.57 -13.56
CA GLU A 342 -1.46 -22.91 -12.20
C GLU A 342 -2.45 -21.86 -11.67
N ALA A 343 -3.48 -22.32 -11.00
CA ALA A 343 -4.28 -21.51 -10.08
C ALA A 343 -4.66 -22.35 -8.85
N ALA A 344 -4.29 -21.86 -7.68
CA ALA A 344 -4.49 -22.60 -6.44
C ALA A 344 -5.15 -21.74 -5.35
N LYS A 345 -5.66 -22.41 -4.31
CA LYS A 345 -6.02 -21.81 -3.03
C LYS A 345 -5.06 -22.33 -1.96
N PHE A 346 -4.38 -21.40 -1.27
CA PHE A 346 -3.49 -21.73 -0.16
C PHE A 346 -4.03 -21.19 1.16
N ALA A 347 -3.68 -21.86 2.26
CA ALA A 347 -4.06 -21.46 3.60
C ALA A 347 -3.44 -20.11 3.98
N ARG A 348 -4.29 -19.12 4.35
CA ARG A 348 -3.89 -17.73 4.66
C ARG A 348 -2.76 -17.64 5.68
N ASP A 349 -2.92 -18.37 6.80
CA ASP A 349 -1.98 -18.31 7.91
C ASP A 349 -0.62 -18.89 7.57
N ASN A 350 -0.60 -19.91 6.69
CA ASN A 350 0.65 -20.49 6.20
C ASN A 350 1.38 -19.50 5.30
N VAL A 351 0.71 -18.94 4.29
CA VAL A 351 1.30 -17.94 3.40
C VAL A 351 1.81 -16.74 4.19
N ARG A 352 1.01 -16.21 5.12
CA ARG A 352 1.40 -15.07 5.96
C ARG A 352 2.65 -15.36 6.80
N ARG A 353 2.69 -16.51 7.48
CA ARG A 353 3.86 -16.90 8.30
C ARG A 353 5.10 -17.10 7.46
N THR A 354 4.98 -17.83 6.35
CA THR A 354 6.09 -18.10 5.43
C THR A 354 6.63 -16.81 4.82
N SER A 355 5.76 -15.94 4.28
CA SER A 355 6.13 -14.65 3.72
C SER A 355 6.90 -13.77 4.72
N ARG A 356 6.46 -13.72 5.97
CA ARG A 356 7.15 -12.98 7.04
C ARG A 356 8.48 -13.60 7.44
N THR A 357 8.53 -14.92 7.56
CA THR A 357 9.74 -15.65 7.97
C THR A 357 10.85 -15.50 6.94
N LEU A 358 10.51 -15.59 5.65
CA LEU A 358 11.45 -15.42 4.54
C LEU A 358 11.67 -13.94 4.17
N ASN A 359 10.91 -13.01 4.75
CA ASN A 359 10.87 -11.60 4.35
C ASN A 359 10.64 -11.42 2.83
N LEU A 360 9.78 -12.27 2.27
CA LEU A 360 9.37 -12.25 0.87
C LEU A 360 7.92 -11.77 0.77
N ARG A 361 7.70 -10.63 0.11
CA ARG A 361 6.38 -10.09 -0.13
C ARG A 361 6.16 -9.92 -1.63
N SER A 362 5.02 -10.36 -2.12
CA SER A 362 4.58 -10.22 -3.51
C SER A 362 3.10 -9.87 -3.57
N ASP A 363 2.62 -9.47 -4.75
CA ASP A 363 1.20 -9.27 -5.01
C ASP A 363 0.37 -10.52 -4.80
N SER A 364 0.95 -11.70 -5.07
CA SER A 364 0.33 -13.00 -4.80
C SER A 364 0.20 -13.24 -3.29
N SER A 365 1.29 -13.10 -2.53
CA SER A 365 1.26 -13.30 -1.07
C SER A 365 0.31 -12.34 -0.36
N ALA A 366 0.25 -11.08 -0.82
CA ALA A 366 -0.66 -10.07 -0.28
C ALA A 366 -2.14 -10.42 -0.47
N ARG A 367 -2.49 -11.17 -1.52
CA ARG A 367 -3.86 -11.66 -1.75
C ARG A 367 -4.13 -12.95 -1.00
N PHE A 368 -3.23 -13.93 -1.05
CA PHE A 368 -3.39 -15.20 -0.33
C PHE A 368 -3.48 -15.00 1.18
N GLU A 369 -2.67 -14.12 1.78
CA GLU A 369 -2.71 -13.84 3.23
C GLU A 369 -4.02 -13.20 3.69
N LYS A 370 -4.74 -12.53 2.79
CA LYS A 370 -6.07 -11.94 3.05
C LYS A 370 -7.21 -12.93 2.77
N GLY A 371 -6.99 -13.89 1.88
CA GLY A 371 -7.93 -14.92 1.47
C GLY A 371 -8.40 -14.80 0.04
N ILE A 372 -8.51 -15.94 -0.60
CA ILE A 372 -9.04 -16.11 -1.96
C ILE A 372 -10.17 -17.12 -1.89
N ASP A 373 -11.27 -16.85 -2.59
CA ASP A 373 -12.40 -17.75 -2.62
C ASP A 373 -12.08 -19.08 -3.35
N PHE A 374 -12.97 -20.07 -3.23
CA PHE A 374 -12.74 -21.42 -3.75
C PHE A 374 -13.13 -21.59 -5.22
N ALA A 375 -13.88 -20.65 -5.80
CA ALA A 375 -14.30 -20.70 -7.20
C ALA A 375 -13.36 -19.93 -8.12
N SER A 376 -12.59 -18.99 -7.59
CA SER A 376 -11.75 -18.09 -8.39
C SER A 376 -10.68 -18.83 -9.20
N GLN A 377 -10.21 -20.02 -8.72
CA GLN A 377 -9.21 -20.83 -9.43
C GLN A 377 -9.69 -21.25 -10.82
N GLU A 378 -10.90 -21.81 -10.88
CA GLU A 378 -11.46 -22.25 -12.14
C GLU A 378 -11.74 -21.07 -13.08
N TYR A 379 -12.24 -19.98 -12.51
CA TYR A 379 -12.53 -18.78 -13.26
C TYR A 379 -11.24 -18.12 -13.81
N GLY A 380 -10.19 -18.08 -12.99
CA GLY A 380 -8.87 -17.58 -13.37
C GLY A 380 -8.23 -18.38 -14.49
N ILE A 381 -8.20 -19.72 -14.37
CA ILE A 381 -7.69 -20.61 -15.43
C ILE A 381 -8.44 -20.38 -16.74
N LYS A 382 -9.76 -20.42 -16.73
CA LYS A 382 -10.58 -20.21 -17.93
C LYS A 382 -10.37 -18.83 -18.54
N ARG A 383 -10.16 -17.82 -17.71
CA ARG A 383 -9.87 -16.46 -18.17
C ARG A 383 -8.48 -16.37 -18.83
N ALA A 384 -7.47 -17.00 -18.25
CA ALA A 384 -6.13 -17.08 -18.85
C ALA A 384 -6.17 -17.79 -20.20
N LEU A 385 -6.86 -18.93 -20.30
CA LEU A 385 -7.05 -19.64 -21.58
C LEU A 385 -7.79 -18.78 -22.60
N THR A 386 -8.78 -18.00 -22.19
CA THR A 386 -9.46 -17.04 -23.08
C THR A 386 -8.50 -15.99 -23.63
N LEU A 387 -7.62 -15.45 -22.80
CA LEU A 387 -6.63 -14.46 -23.21
C LEU A 387 -5.56 -15.08 -24.15
N VAL A 388 -5.13 -16.32 -23.88
CA VAL A 388 -4.26 -17.09 -24.78
C VAL A 388 -4.91 -17.28 -26.14
N TYR A 389 -6.20 -17.70 -26.16
CA TYR A 389 -6.96 -17.90 -27.39
C TYR A 389 -7.10 -16.60 -28.20
N GLN A 390 -7.48 -15.52 -27.56
CA GLN A 390 -7.68 -14.21 -28.19
C GLN A 390 -6.39 -13.61 -28.74
N SER A 391 -5.25 -13.84 -28.07
CA SER A 391 -3.94 -13.34 -28.51
C SER A 391 -3.26 -14.24 -29.52
N GLY A 392 -3.74 -15.48 -29.72
CA GLY A 392 -3.07 -16.47 -30.57
C GLY A 392 -1.70 -16.89 -30.02
N SER A 393 -1.53 -16.86 -28.69
CA SER A 393 -0.25 -17.13 -28.02
C SER A 393 0.18 -18.59 -28.07
N GLY A 394 -0.75 -19.53 -28.34
CA GLY A 394 -0.46 -20.97 -28.40
C GLY A 394 -1.71 -21.81 -28.59
N ASP A 395 -1.53 -23.13 -28.60
CA ASP A 395 -2.58 -24.11 -28.79
C ASP A 395 -3.06 -24.68 -27.43
N ILE A 396 -4.34 -24.49 -27.13
CA ILE A 396 -4.96 -24.96 -25.88
C ILE A 396 -5.25 -26.46 -26.01
N VAL A 397 -4.71 -27.24 -25.07
CA VAL A 397 -4.97 -28.69 -24.94
C VAL A 397 -6.28 -28.94 -24.23
N ASP A 398 -6.80 -30.19 -24.34
CA ASP A 398 -8.05 -30.59 -23.70
C ASP A 398 -7.88 -30.83 -22.19
N GLY A 399 -8.99 -30.70 -21.45
CA GLY A 399 -9.08 -30.98 -20.05
C GLY A 399 -8.51 -29.90 -19.12
N LEU A 400 -8.84 -30.04 -17.86
CA LEU A 400 -8.30 -29.28 -16.73
C LEU A 400 -8.01 -30.27 -15.59
N ILE A 401 -6.88 -30.13 -14.92
CA ILE A 401 -6.62 -30.84 -13.66
C ILE A 401 -7.23 -30.00 -12.54
N ASP A 402 -8.05 -30.62 -11.68
CA ASP A 402 -8.70 -29.98 -10.53
C ASP A 402 -8.63 -30.93 -9.31
N VAL A 403 -7.61 -30.75 -8.48
CA VAL A 403 -7.45 -31.47 -7.22
C VAL A 403 -8.01 -30.62 -6.11
N LYS A 404 -9.07 -31.09 -5.44
CA LYS A 404 -9.76 -30.31 -4.41
C LYS A 404 -10.34 -31.16 -3.29
N VAL A 405 -10.51 -30.55 -2.13
CA VAL A 405 -11.28 -31.10 -1.02
C VAL A 405 -12.77 -30.88 -1.23
N ASP A 406 -13.60 -31.67 -0.54
CA ASP A 406 -15.03 -31.39 -0.46
C ASP A 406 -15.27 -30.09 0.29
N TYR A 407 -16.11 -29.23 -0.27
CA TYR A 407 -16.31 -27.91 0.28
C TYR A 407 -17.75 -27.40 0.06
N GLN A 408 -18.25 -26.60 1.01
CA GLN A 408 -19.60 -26.06 0.98
C GLN A 408 -19.63 -24.72 0.23
N SER A 409 -20.28 -24.70 -0.94
CA SER A 409 -20.32 -23.54 -1.83
C SER A 409 -21.28 -22.42 -1.42
N LEU A 410 -22.21 -22.70 -0.49
CA LEU A 410 -23.21 -21.76 0.01
C LEU A 410 -23.31 -21.82 1.51
N ARG A 411 -23.31 -20.65 2.17
CA ARG A 411 -23.61 -20.49 3.59
C ARG A 411 -25.04 -19.97 3.74
N GLU A 412 -25.84 -20.63 4.55
CA GLU A 412 -27.21 -20.22 4.87
C GLU A 412 -27.23 -19.44 6.19
N ILE A 413 -27.69 -18.19 6.16
CA ILE A 413 -27.77 -17.33 7.35
C ILE A 413 -29.22 -16.97 7.60
N PRO A 414 -29.87 -17.54 8.62
CA PRO A 414 -31.23 -17.21 9.00
C PRO A 414 -31.28 -15.87 9.74
N PHE A 415 -32.22 -15.00 9.37
CA PHE A 415 -32.43 -13.71 9.99
C PHE A 415 -33.89 -13.25 9.91
N THR A 416 -34.21 -12.16 10.59
CA THR A 416 -35.50 -11.48 10.48
C THR A 416 -35.29 -9.97 10.28
N THR A 417 -36.21 -9.32 9.61
CA THR A 417 -36.18 -7.86 9.44
C THR A 417 -36.15 -7.15 10.81
N LYS A 418 -36.87 -7.71 11.81
CA LYS A 418 -36.89 -7.18 13.18
C LYS A 418 -35.49 -7.22 13.80
N LYS A 419 -34.75 -8.33 13.64
CA LYS A 419 -33.38 -8.45 14.18
C LYS A 419 -32.42 -7.46 13.54
N ILE A 420 -32.51 -7.25 12.22
CA ILE A 420 -31.72 -6.22 11.53
C ILE A 420 -32.07 -4.81 12.05
N GLN A 421 -33.36 -4.50 12.29
CA GLN A 421 -33.77 -3.22 12.88
C GLN A 421 -33.20 -3.02 14.30
N GLU A 422 -33.18 -4.08 15.12
CA GLU A 422 -32.63 -4.03 16.46
C GLU A 422 -31.11 -3.75 16.45
N ILE A 423 -30.38 -4.36 15.50
CA ILE A 423 -28.93 -4.14 15.32
C ILE A 423 -28.67 -2.70 14.87
N LEU A 424 -29.41 -2.20 13.89
CA LEU A 424 -29.13 -0.90 13.24
C LEU A 424 -29.75 0.29 13.96
N GLY A 425 -30.74 0.06 14.83
CA GLY A 425 -31.46 1.14 15.49
C GLY A 425 -32.30 2.02 14.57
N CYS A 426 -32.55 1.58 13.33
CA CYS A 426 -33.33 2.33 12.34
C CYS A 426 -34.39 1.44 11.65
N LYS A 427 -35.36 2.07 10.97
CA LYS A 427 -36.39 1.35 10.22
C LYS A 427 -35.80 0.67 8.99
N VAL A 428 -36.06 -0.63 8.83
CA VAL A 428 -35.60 -1.46 7.71
C VAL A 428 -36.79 -1.94 6.89
N PRO A 429 -37.06 -1.37 5.71
CA PRO A 429 -38.13 -1.86 4.82
C PRO A 429 -37.75 -3.22 4.22
N LYS A 430 -38.56 -4.26 4.41
CA LYS A 430 -38.26 -5.64 3.97
C LYS A 430 -37.91 -5.74 2.49
N ASN A 431 -38.69 -5.10 1.62
CA ASN A 431 -38.47 -5.18 0.17
C ASN A 431 -37.15 -4.50 -0.24
N THR A 432 -36.82 -3.37 0.40
CA THR A 432 -35.56 -2.68 0.17
C THR A 432 -34.37 -3.51 0.65
N LEU A 433 -34.50 -4.18 1.80
CA LEU A 433 -33.48 -5.10 2.31
C LEU A 433 -33.20 -6.23 1.32
N ILE A 434 -34.24 -6.93 0.86
CA ILE A 434 -34.10 -8.02 -0.11
C ILE A 434 -33.51 -7.50 -1.43
N PHE A 435 -33.96 -6.34 -1.91
CA PHE A 435 -33.43 -5.73 -3.14
C PHE A 435 -31.93 -5.42 -3.02
N ILE A 436 -31.51 -4.79 -1.93
CA ILE A 436 -30.09 -4.44 -1.71
C ILE A 436 -29.24 -5.71 -1.63
N LEU A 437 -29.67 -6.73 -0.85
CA LEU A 437 -28.94 -7.99 -0.76
C LEU A 437 -28.81 -8.69 -2.11
N ALA A 438 -29.88 -8.69 -2.92
CA ALA A 438 -29.85 -9.24 -4.27
C ALA A 438 -28.85 -8.49 -5.19
N ARG A 439 -28.76 -7.14 -5.09
CA ARG A 439 -27.77 -6.33 -5.81
C ARG A 439 -26.34 -6.69 -5.42
N LEU A 440 -26.12 -7.08 -4.17
CA LEU A 440 -24.84 -7.53 -3.65
C LEU A 440 -24.54 -9.01 -3.97
N GLY A 441 -25.42 -9.68 -4.74
CA GLY A 441 -25.28 -11.09 -5.10
C GLY A 441 -25.71 -12.08 -4.01
N ILE A 442 -26.33 -11.59 -2.93
CA ILE A 442 -26.85 -12.40 -1.82
C ILE A 442 -28.33 -12.69 -2.08
N GLN A 443 -28.63 -13.93 -2.45
CA GLN A 443 -30.02 -14.35 -2.63
C GLN A 443 -30.70 -14.53 -1.27
N VAL A 444 -31.99 -14.18 -1.19
CA VAL A 444 -32.79 -14.31 0.04
C VAL A 444 -33.96 -15.23 -0.22
N LYS A 445 -34.03 -16.34 0.52
CA LYS A 445 -35.20 -17.21 0.57
C LYS A 445 -36.11 -16.82 1.73
N GLN A 446 -37.43 -16.99 1.56
CA GLN A 446 -38.39 -16.82 2.65
C GLN A 446 -38.79 -18.18 3.17
N ASP A 447 -38.62 -18.42 4.47
CA ASP A 447 -39.07 -19.60 5.18
C ASP A 447 -40.03 -19.17 6.31
N GLY A 448 -41.33 -19.25 6.04
CA GLY A 448 -42.36 -18.76 6.94
C GLY A 448 -42.22 -17.28 7.27
N LYS A 449 -41.96 -16.98 8.54
CA LYS A 449 -41.67 -15.58 9.03
C LYS A 449 -40.19 -15.23 8.98
N GLN A 450 -39.30 -16.19 8.74
CA GLN A 450 -37.87 -16.04 8.69
C GLN A 450 -37.41 -15.79 7.25
N LEU A 451 -36.29 -15.09 7.12
CA LEU A 451 -35.54 -14.92 5.87
C LEU A 451 -34.24 -15.70 6.00
N VAL A 452 -33.77 -16.28 4.91
CA VAL A 452 -32.49 -16.97 4.86
C VAL A 452 -31.64 -16.35 3.73
N ALA A 453 -30.52 -15.76 4.09
CA ALA A 453 -29.55 -15.28 3.12
C ALA A 453 -28.67 -16.45 2.64
N LEU A 454 -28.53 -16.56 1.33
CA LEU A 454 -27.67 -17.53 0.66
C LEU A 454 -26.38 -16.80 0.26
N VAL A 455 -25.34 -16.96 1.05
CA VAL A 455 -24.06 -16.30 0.86
C VAL A 455 -23.11 -17.23 0.13
N LYS A 456 -22.61 -16.78 -1.01
CA LYS A 456 -21.60 -17.52 -1.77
C LYS A 456 -20.23 -17.43 -1.06
N GLU A 457 -19.36 -18.33 -1.39
CA GLU A 457 -18.00 -18.46 -0.86
C GLU A 457 -17.09 -17.26 -1.10
N ASP A 458 -17.37 -16.47 -2.15
CA ASP A 458 -16.60 -15.27 -2.48
C ASP A 458 -16.80 -14.13 -1.45
N ARG A 459 -17.77 -14.29 -0.53
CA ARG A 459 -18.04 -13.41 0.60
C ARG A 459 -17.76 -14.15 1.91
N GLU A 460 -16.48 -14.44 2.15
CA GLU A 460 -16.02 -15.10 3.38
C GLU A 460 -16.26 -14.26 4.65
N ASP A 461 -16.37 -12.95 4.50
CA ASP A 461 -16.65 -11.97 5.53
C ASP A 461 -18.06 -12.07 6.12
N ILE A 462 -19.03 -12.58 5.36
CA ILE A 462 -20.42 -12.65 5.81
C ILE A 462 -20.67 -14.00 6.49
N VAL A 463 -20.63 -13.99 7.81
CA VAL A 463 -20.77 -15.23 8.63
C VAL A 463 -21.99 -15.22 9.54
N GLY A 464 -22.63 -14.06 9.75
CA GLY A 464 -23.76 -13.93 10.67
C GLY A 464 -24.71 -12.80 10.32
N VAL A 465 -25.74 -12.63 11.16
CA VAL A 465 -26.78 -11.60 10.97
C VAL A 465 -26.25 -10.18 11.06
N ASN A 466 -25.18 -9.95 11.82
CA ASN A 466 -24.57 -8.63 11.94
C ASN A 466 -23.95 -8.20 10.59
N ASP A 467 -23.34 -9.15 9.87
CA ASP A 467 -22.75 -8.87 8.56
C ASP A 467 -23.83 -8.59 7.51
N ILE A 468 -24.98 -9.27 7.60
CA ILE A 468 -26.17 -8.95 6.78
C ILE A 468 -26.68 -7.52 7.08
N ALA A 469 -26.66 -7.11 8.35
CA ALA A 469 -27.03 -5.75 8.74
C ALA A 469 -26.04 -4.71 8.20
N GLU A 470 -24.73 -4.99 8.25
CA GLU A 470 -23.69 -4.16 7.67
C GLU A 470 -23.87 -4.00 6.16
N GLU A 471 -24.04 -5.11 5.43
CA GLU A 471 -24.25 -5.08 3.98
C GLU A 471 -25.48 -4.26 3.58
N PHE A 472 -26.54 -4.35 4.36
CA PHE A 472 -27.72 -3.52 4.12
C PHE A 472 -27.43 -2.03 4.36
N ILE A 473 -26.91 -1.67 5.54
CA ILE A 473 -26.82 -0.25 5.93
C ILE A 473 -25.78 0.51 5.10
N ARG A 474 -24.66 -0.10 4.71
CA ARG A 474 -23.66 0.56 3.88
C ARG A 474 -24.20 1.01 2.51
N VAL A 475 -25.16 0.23 1.94
CA VAL A 475 -25.82 0.58 0.67
C VAL A 475 -27.07 1.42 0.89
N TYR A 476 -27.87 1.11 1.92
CA TYR A 476 -29.06 1.90 2.26
C TYR A 476 -28.71 3.33 2.68
N GLY A 477 -27.58 3.49 3.36
CA GLY A 477 -26.98 4.76 3.77
C GLY A 477 -27.05 5.01 5.28
N TYR A 478 -25.91 5.34 5.85
CA TYR A 478 -25.76 5.63 7.28
C TYR A 478 -26.54 6.86 7.75
N SER A 479 -26.95 7.75 6.83
CA SER A 479 -27.81 8.91 7.13
C SER A 479 -29.20 8.54 7.66
N HIS A 480 -29.64 7.28 7.48
CA HIS A 480 -30.87 6.76 8.04
C HIS A 480 -30.78 6.44 9.55
N ILE A 481 -29.57 6.36 10.08
CA ILE A 481 -29.34 6.21 11.52
C ILE A 481 -29.30 7.61 12.14
N LYS A 482 -30.32 7.94 12.94
CA LYS A 482 -30.38 9.23 13.61
C LYS A 482 -29.54 9.20 14.89
N PRO A 483 -28.67 10.19 15.11
CA PRO A 483 -27.98 10.33 16.40
C PRO A 483 -29.01 10.53 17.51
N THR A 484 -28.89 9.78 18.58
CA THR A 484 -29.72 9.91 19.76
C THR A 484 -28.84 10.04 21.01
N LEU A 485 -29.33 10.81 22.00
CA LEU A 485 -28.72 10.80 23.33
C LEU A 485 -29.21 9.57 24.10
N PHE A 486 -28.43 9.15 25.08
CA PHE A 486 -28.86 8.09 26.00
C PHE A 486 -30.10 8.52 26.78
N GLU A 487 -31.21 7.80 26.62
CA GLU A 487 -32.47 8.13 27.32
C GLU A 487 -32.42 7.80 28.82
N PHE A 488 -31.60 6.84 29.24
CA PHE A 488 -31.50 6.34 30.61
C PHE A 488 -30.04 6.26 31.10
N ALA A 489 -29.24 7.26 30.72
CA ALA A 489 -27.91 7.36 31.32
C ALA A 489 -28.07 7.74 32.80
N GLY A 490 -27.93 6.79 33.67
CA GLY A 490 -27.65 7.09 35.06
C GLY A 490 -26.43 8.02 35.13
N LEU A 491 -26.41 8.92 36.13
CA LEU A 491 -25.21 9.70 36.41
C LEU A 491 -24.06 8.72 36.69
N ALA A 492 -23.26 8.46 35.67
CA ALA A 492 -22.00 7.78 35.91
C ALA A 492 -21.13 8.73 36.74
N GLU A 493 -20.57 8.24 37.81
CA GLU A 493 -19.47 8.95 38.49
C GLU A 493 -18.34 9.07 37.45
N GLY A 494 -18.32 10.21 36.78
CA GLY A 494 -17.28 10.54 35.82
C GLY A 494 -16.23 11.41 36.49
N GLY A 495 -15.11 11.53 35.83
CA GLY A 495 -14.03 12.42 36.25
C GLY A 495 -12.67 11.82 35.93
N LEU A 496 -11.66 12.65 36.02
CA LEU A 496 -10.27 12.22 35.86
C LEU A 496 -9.84 11.41 37.10
N PRO A 497 -9.04 10.35 36.92
CA PRO A 497 -8.32 9.70 37.99
C PRO A 497 -7.51 10.73 38.79
N ASP A 498 -7.32 10.51 40.10
CA ASP A 498 -6.62 11.48 40.96
C ASP A 498 -5.20 11.79 40.46
N LYS A 499 -4.48 10.80 39.94
CA LYS A 499 -3.19 11.02 39.27
C LYS A 499 -3.28 12.08 38.15
N ASN A 500 -4.31 12.01 37.31
CA ASN A 500 -4.47 12.94 36.21
C ASN A 500 -4.92 14.34 36.68
N LYS A 501 -5.75 14.42 37.74
CA LYS A 501 -6.09 15.69 38.38
C LYS A 501 -4.82 16.37 38.92
N PHE A 502 -3.98 15.59 39.57
CA PHE A 502 -2.71 16.05 40.12
C PHE A 502 -1.77 16.57 39.01
N ILE A 503 -1.62 15.80 37.91
CA ILE A 503 -0.83 16.22 36.76
C ILE A 503 -1.38 17.52 36.17
N ASN A 504 -2.69 17.68 36.05
CA ASN A 504 -3.29 18.91 35.52
C ASN A 504 -3.00 20.11 36.45
N VAL A 505 -3.07 19.97 37.77
CA VAL A 505 -2.68 21.05 38.67
C VAL A 505 -1.23 21.48 38.46
N VAL A 506 -0.31 20.52 38.25
CA VAL A 506 1.11 20.82 37.94
C VAL A 506 1.21 21.60 36.63
N LYS A 507 0.57 21.10 35.54
CA LYS A 507 0.60 21.72 34.23
C LYS A 507 0.01 23.15 34.24
N ASP A 508 -1.18 23.31 34.83
CA ASP A 508 -1.87 24.59 34.89
C ASP A 508 -1.05 25.62 35.68
N THR A 509 -0.41 25.20 36.78
CA THR A 509 0.46 26.05 37.57
C THR A 509 1.69 26.52 36.81
N LEU A 510 2.35 25.61 36.06
CA LEU A 510 3.53 25.95 35.26
C LEU A 510 3.16 26.87 34.10
N MET A 511 2.03 26.62 33.44
CA MET A 511 1.51 27.52 32.39
C MET A 511 1.21 28.91 32.95
N ALA A 512 0.63 29.00 34.15
CA ALA A 512 0.39 30.27 34.85
C ALA A 512 1.71 31.00 35.23
N CYS A 513 2.81 30.26 35.40
CA CYS A 513 4.16 30.83 35.58
C CYS A 513 4.81 31.23 34.26
N GLY A 514 4.14 31.10 33.10
CA GLY A 514 4.63 31.50 31.80
C GLY A 514 5.52 30.46 31.11
N LEU A 515 5.43 29.18 31.51
CA LEU A 515 6.11 28.10 30.83
C LEU A 515 5.19 27.45 29.78
N MET A 516 5.76 26.86 28.75
CA MET A 516 5.04 26.11 27.71
C MET A 516 5.32 24.62 27.86
N GLU A 517 4.29 23.80 27.69
CA GLU A 517 4.45 22.34 27.69
C GLU A 517 5.18 21.89 26.42
N SER A 518 6.20 21.05 26.58
CA SER A 518 6.83 20.28 25.53
C SER A 518 6.48 18.81 25.63
N VAL A 519 6.40 18.12 24.48
CA VAL A 519 6.15 16.69 24.38
C VAL A 519 7.25 16.11 23.50
N THR A 520 8.08 15.25 24.10
CA THR A 520 9.20 14.62 23.41
C THR A 520 9.01 13.12 23.30
N TYR A 521 9.77 12.46 22.44
CA TYR A 521 9.71 11.01 22.29
C TYR A 521 10.16 10.28 23.56
N SER A 522 9.54 9.13 23.84
CA SER A 522 9.98 8.20 24.89
C SER A 522 11.29 7.48 24.56
N PHE A 523 11.76 7.64 23.34
CA PHE A 523 13.02 7.07 22.85
C PHE A 523 14.09 8.14 22.75
N THR A 524 15.34 7.75 23.01
CA THR A 524 16.48 8.65 22.98
C THR A 524 17.73 7.94 22.44
N SER A 525 18.80 8.73 22.25
CA SER A 525 20.11 8.21 21.85
C SER A 525 20.80 7.49 23.01
N PRO A 526 21.47 6.37 22.79
CA PRO A 526 22.29 5.71 23.82
C PRO A 526 23.44 6.62 24.30
N LYS A 527 23.75 7.69 23.58
CA LYS A 527 24.78 8.67 23.97
C LYS A 527 24.32 9.65 25.06
N PHE A 528 23.03 9.62 25.45
CA PHE A 528 22.46 10.55 26.45
C PHE A 528 23.25 10.55 27.76
N ALA A 529 23.68 9.41 28.22
CA ALA A 529 24.39 9.28 29.50
C ALA A 529 25.77 9.97 29.47
N SER A 530 26.48 9.89 28.34
CA SER A 530 27.77 10.60 28.15
C SER A 530 27.56 12.08 27.91
N LEU A 531 26.51 12.49 27.17
CA LEU A 531 26.18 13.89 26.94
C LEU A 531 25.77 14.61 28.23
N LEU A 532 25.09 13.92 29.14
CA LEU A 532 24.75 14.43 30.47
C LEU A 532 25.90 14.29 31.49
N ASN A 533 27.05 13.73 31.08
CA ASN A 533 28.17 13.48 31.97
C ASN A 533 27.76 12.75 33.27
N LEU A 534 26.91 11.72 33.14
CA LEU A 534 26.46 10.92 34.27
C LEU A 534 27.61 10.06 34.81
N ASP A 535 27.66 9.87 36.14
CA ASP A 535 28.63 8.99 36.76
C ASP A 535 28.53 7.56 36.24
N GLU A 536 29.63 6.80 36.21
CA GLU A 536 29.67 5.45 35.64
C GLU A 536 28.68 4.50 36.31
N ASN A 537 28.41 4.68 37.58
CA ASN A 537 27.49 3.86 38.39
C ASN A 537 26.08 4.47 38.50
N ASP A 538 25.77 5.52 37.74
CA ASP A 538 24.44 6.13 37.77
C ASP A 538 23.41 5.18 37.13
N LYS A 539 22.39 4.78 37.87
CA LYS A 539 21.30 3.91 37.40
C LYS A 539 20.56 4.45 36.18
N ALA A 540 20.61 5.76 35.94
CA ALA A 540 20.02 6.34 34.73
C ALA A 540 20.74 5.87 33.44
N ARG A 541 21.94 5.27 33.53
CA ARG A 541 22.64 4.64 32.40
C ARG A 541 22.00 3.33 31.94
N ASP A 542 21.24 2.67 32.81
CA ASP A 542 20.62 1.38 32.56
C ASP A 542 19.39 1.58 31.66
N ALA A 543 19.61 1.82 30.37
CA ALA A 543 18.54 2.09 29.42
C ALA A 543 18.17 0.84 28.60
N ILE A 544 16.87 0.63 28.43
CA ILE A 544 16.30 -0.48 27.67
C ILE A 544 16.55 -0.24 26.18
N ARG A 545 17.20 -1.19 25.51
CA ARG A 545 17.45 -1.12 24.07
C ARG A 545 16.30 -1.70 23.27
N LEU A 546 15.85 -0.98 22.23
CA LEU A 546 14.82 -1.45 21.31
C LEU A 546 15.39 -2.53 20.36
N LYS A 547 14.58 -3.54 20.05
CA LYS A 547 14.95 -4.58 19.08
C LYS A 547 15.03 -4.06 17.64
N ASN A 548 14.12 -3.17 17.27
CA ASN A 548 13.92 -2.64 15.92
C ASN A 548 13.74 -1.12 15.97
N PRO A 549 14.79 -0.36 16.33
CA PRO A 549 14.69 1.09 16.44
C PRO A 549 14.51 1.75 15.06
N LEU A 550 13.91 2.94 15.04
CA LEU A 550 13.83 3.78 13.84
C LEU A 550 15.20 4.27 13.36
N GLY A 551 16.19 4.31 14.27
CA GLY A 551 17.57 4.71 14.02
C GLY A 551 18.33 4.75 15.33
N GLU A 552 19.66 4.89 15.29
CA GLU A 552 20.49 4.88 16.49
C GLU A 552 20.16 6.02 17.46
N ALA A 553 19.78 7.18 16.94
CA ALA A 553 19.38 8.33 17.74
C ALA A 553 18.12 8.10 18.59
N LEU A 554 17.32 7.08 18.28
CA LEU A 554 16.08 6.72 18.97
C LEU A 554 16.05 5.22 19.33
N SER A 555 17.19 4.71 19.82
CA SER A 555 17.37 3.25 20.00
C SER A 555 17.24 2.76 21.43
N VAL A 556 17.10 3.65 22.41
CA VAL A 556 16.90 3.29 23.83
C VAL A 556 15.72 4.04 24.42
N MET A 557 15.06 3.44 25.41
CA MET A 557 14.03 4.14 26.16
C MET A 557 14.66 5.11 27.17
N ARG A 558 14.07 6.30 27.33
CA ARG A 558 14.58 7.33 28.23
C ARG A 558 14.41 6.91 29.70
N THR A 559 15.45 7.08 30.47
CA THR A 559 15.47 6.92 31.94
C THR A 559 15.40 8.27 32.67
N THR A 560 15.52 9.36 31.93
CA THR A 560 15.40 10.74 32.42
C THR A 560 14.81 11.63 31.32
N LEU A 561 14.13 12.72 31.73
CA LEU A 561 13.62 13.75 30.81
C LEU A 561 14.65 14.83 30.49
N VAL A 562 15.75 14.89 31.24
CA VAL A 562 16.74 16.00 31.15
C VAL A 562 17.37 16.07 29.76
N HIS A 563 17.75 14.94 29.18
CA HIS A 563 18.35 14.91 27.84
C HIS A 563 17.42 15.47 26.78
N SER A 564 16.18 14.97 26.73
CA SER A 564 15.19 15.42 25.74
C SER A 564 14.83 16.91 25.92
N MET A 565 14.78 17.39 27.17
CA MET A 565 14.57 18.80 27.46
C MET A 565 15.73 19.66 26.92
N ILE A 566 16.98 19.24 27.16
CA ILE A 566 18.16 19.96 26.64
C ILE A 566 18.16 19.96 25.11
N GLU A 567 17.86 18.84 24.46
CA GLU A 567 17.76 18.78 22.99
C GLU A 567 16.71 19.76 22.46
N THR A 568 15.56 19.86 23.14
CA THR A 568 14.49 20.80 22.76
C THR A 568 14.93 22.26 22.93
N LEU A 569 15.64 22.57 24.01
CA LEU A 569 16.21 23.92 24.22
C LEU A 569 17.27 24.25 23.17
N VAL A 570 18.18 23.32 22.88
CA VAL A 570 19.19 23.46 21.81
C VAL A 570 18.56 23.68 20.46
N TYR A 571 17.49 22.91 20.13
CA TYR A 571 16.73 23.10 18.91
C TYR A 571 16.21 24.54 18.79
N ASN A 572 15.62 25.08 19.85
CA ASN A 572 15.12 26.46 19.88
C ASN A 572 16.27 27.50 19.72
N VAL A 573 17.40 27.31 20.39
CA VAL A 573 18.59 28.19 20.22
C VAL A 573 19.07 28.17 18.77
N THR A 574 19.19 27.00 18.17
CA THR A 574 19.68 26.88 16.78
C THR A 574 18.69 27.42 15.74
N HIS A 575 17.42 27.57 16.11
CA HIS A 575 16.39 28.23 15.29
C HIS A 575 16.22 29.72 15.65
N PHE A 576 17.22 30.31 16.30
CA PHE A 576 17.31 31.73 16.62
C PHE A 576 16.22 32.27 17.56
N ASN A 577 15.56 31.41 18.33
CA ASN A 577 14.68 31.83 19.39
C ASN A 577 15.55 32.43 20.52
N LYS A 578 15.24 33.65 20.96
CA LYS A 578 16.06 34.36 21.95
C LYS A 578 15.91 33.82 23.37
N SER A 579 14.78 33.24 23.67
CA SER A 579 14.46 32.63 24.97
C SER A 579 13.44 31.48 24.81
N ALA A 580 13.48 30.52 25.71
CA ALA A 580 12.43 29.52 25.87
C ALA A 580 12.28 29.15 27.34
N ARG A 581 11.06 28.91 27.77
CA ARG A 581 10.67 28.42 29.11
C ARG A 581 9.74 27.24 28.92
N LEU A 582 10.26 26.03 29.12
CA LEU A 582 9.57 24.78 28.77
C LEU A 582 9.44 23.88 29.98
N PHE A 583 8.38 23.06 29.98
CA PHE A 583 8.25 21.95 30.92
C PHE A 583 7.72 20.71 30.20
N GLU A 584 8.01 19.53 30.73
CA GLU A 584 7.45 18.25 30.28
C GLU A 584 7.07 17.41 31.48
N VAL A 585 5.84 16.88 31.49
CA VAL A 585 5.35 15.90 32.45
C VAL A 585 5.14 14.59 31.70
N ALA A 586 6.03 13.63 31.90
CA ALA A 586 6.00 12.39 31.11
C ALA A 586 6.66 11.21 31.84
N ASN A 587 6.42 10.00 31.34
CA ASN A 587 7.01 8.80 31.90
C ASN A 587 8.47 8.62 31.48
N VAL A 588 9.27 8.11 32.42
CA VAL A 588 10.57 7.49 32.20
C VAL A 588 10.47 5.98 32.50
N TYR A 589 11.40 5.21 31.97
CA TYR A 589 11.33 3.75 31.97
C TYR A 589 12.57 3.17 32.64
N LEU A 590 12.41 2.63 33.83
CA LEU A 590 13.49 2.14 34.67
C LEU A 590 13.49 0.62 34.68
N PRO A 591 14.50 -0.04 34.07
CA PRO A 591 14.58 -1.50 34.09
C PRO A 591 14.91 -2.00 35.50
N LYS A 592 14.30 -3.10 35.91
CA LYS A 592 14.65 -3.82 37.14
C LYS A 592 15.86 -4.71 36.93
N SER A 593 16.02 -5.24 35.71
CA SER A 593 17.16 -6.02 35.25
C SER A 593 17.44 -5.80 33.78
N LEU A 594 18.67 -5.98 33.33
CA LEU A 594 19.07 -6.02 31.93
C LEU A 594 19.88 -7.30 31.67
N PRO A 595 19.50 -8.14 30.68
CA PRO A 595 18.32 -8.02 29.80
C PRO A 595 16.99 -8.06 30.58
N LEU A 596 15.93 -7.48 30.00
CA LEU A 596 14.61 -7.43 30.64
C LEU A 596 14.06 -8.86 30.83
N GLU A 597 13.68 -9.18 32.07
CA GLU A 597 12.94 -10.39 32.44
C GLU A 597 11.47 -10.08 32.76
N GLU A 598 11.17 -8.84 33.14
CA GLU A 598 9.85 -8.32 33.42
C GLU A 598 9.69 -6.89 32.90
N LEU A 599 8.46 -6.35 32.93
CA LEU A 599 8.19 -4.97 32.49
C LEU A 599 8.94 -3.97 33.40
N PRO A 600 9.48 -2.88 32.83
CA PRO A 600 10.15 -1.83 33.60
C PRO A 600 9.17 -1.06 34.48
N ASP A 601 9.69 -0.38 35.48
CA ASP A 601 8.92 0.60 36.25
C ASP A 601 8.74 1.87 35.40
N GLU A 602 7.49 2.31 35.27
CA GLU A 602 7.14 3.54 34.58
C GLU A 602 6.85 4.64 35.61
N GLU A 603 7.76 5.60 35.71
CA GLU A 603 7.63 6.72 36.60
C GLU A 603 7.27 8.00 35.87
N CYS A 604 6.19 8.67 36.29
CA CYS A 604 5.84 9.99 35.79
C CYS A 604 6.73 11.04 36.47
N ARG A 605 7.47 11.79 35.67
CA ARG A 605 8.39 12.84 36.14
C ARG A 605 8.08 14.18 35.49
N LEU A 606 8.46 15.24 36.18
CA LEU A 606 8.46 16.63 35.71
C LEU A 606 9.91 17.03 35.36
N CYS A 607 10.10 17.64 34.21
CA CYS A 607 11.32 18.34 33.87
C CYS A 607 10.98 19.77 33.42
N ILE A 608 11.75 20.74 33.86
CA ILE A 608 11.62 22.14 33.48
C ILE A 608 12.97 22.59 32.94
N GLY A 609 12.95 23.34 31.83
CA GLY A 609 14.16 23.91 31.23
C GLY A 609 13.89 25.31 30.69
N GLU A 610 14.83 26.22 30.91
CA GLU A 610 14.74 27.61 30.41
C GLU A 610 16.09 28.15 30.01
N TYR A 611 16.07 29.10 29.08
CA TYR A 611 17.23 29.93 28.70
C TYR A 611 16.77 31.28 28.17
N GLY A 612 17.71 32.24 28.12
CA GLY A 612 17.49 33.60 27.63
C GLY A 612 17.48 34.63 28.75
N ASP A 613 17.02 35.84 28.42
CA ASP A 613 17.01 36.96 29.38
C ASP A 613 16.04 36.64 30.54
N GLY A 614 16.54 36.75 31.78
CA GLY A 614 15.79 36.45 32.99
C GLY A 614 15.83 34.99 33.45
N ALA A 615 16.37 34.07 32.65
CA ALA A 615 16.50 32.66 33.04
C ALA A 615 17.62 32.51 34.09
N ASP A 616 17.27 32.21 35.33
CA ASP A 616 18.21 31.96 36.40
C ASP A 616 17.72 30.92 37.39
N TYR A 617 18.57 30.62 38.37
CA TYR A 617 18.24 29.65 39.44
C TYR A 617 16.97 30.02 40.22
N PHE A 618 16.75 31.33 40.50
CA PHE A 618 15.62 31.76 41.32
C PHE A 618 14.30 31.74 40.55
N GLU A 619 14.33 32.04 39.23
CA GLU A 619 13.15 31.89 38.36
C GLU A 619 12.69 30.45 38.32
N LEU A 620 13.62 29.52 38.04
CA LEU A 620 13.30 28.08 38.00
C LEU A 620 12.81 27.59 39.38
N LYS A 621 13.49 27.99 40.45
CA LYS A 621 13.08 27.63 41.82
C LYS A 621 11.70 28.20 42.14
N GLY A 622 11.42 29.46 41.75
CA GLY A 622 10.12 30.09 41.96
C GLY A 622 8.98 29.33 41.27
N ALA A 623 9.18 28.86 40.03
CA ALA A 623 8.18 28.03 39.33
C ALA A 623 7.90 26.71 40.08
N ILE A 624 8.96 26.02 40.53
CA ILE A 624 8.82 24.78 41.32
C ILE A 624 8.10 25.03 42.66
N GLU A 625 8.42 26.13 43.34
CA GLU A 625 7.75 26.50 44.61
C GLU A 625 6.28 26.82 44.43
N GLN A 626 5.86 27.37 43.26
CA GLN A 626 4.44 27.54 42.97
C GLN A 626 3.73 26.19 42.78
N VAL A 627 4.37 25.23 42.14
CA VAL A 627 3.84 23.86 42.01
C VAL A 627 3.68 23.25 43.41
N PHE A 628 4.68 23.30 44.28
CA PHE A 628 4.61 22.77 45.63
C PHE A 628 3.52 23.45 46.45
N ARG A 629 3.37 24.77 46.32
CA ARG A 629 2.29 25.51 47.00
C ARG A 629 0.91 25.07 46.52
N ALA A 630 0.73 24.90 45.17
CA ALA A 630 -0.53 24.44 44.60
C ALA A 630 -0.89 23.02 45.04
N LEU A 631 0.10 22.19 45.36
CA LEU A 631 -0.05 20.81 45.78
C LEU A 631 -0.01 20.65 47.31
N HIS A 632 0.13 21.75 48.07
CA HIS A 632 0.28 21.75 49.55
C HIS A 632 1.47 20.89 50.02
N ILE A 633 2.60 20.96 49.29
CA ILE A 633 3.83 20.21 49.61
C ILE A 633 4.84 21.14 50.30
N ASP A 634 5.35 20.71 51.43
CA ASP A 634 6.47 21.37 52.12
C ASP A 634 7.80 20.76 51.63
N ALA A 635 8.66 21.59 51.05
CA ALA A 635 9.93 21.17 50.51
C ALA A 635 11.12 21.82 51.25
N LYS A 636 12.18 21.04 51.45
CA LYS A 636 13.47 21.52 51.97
C LYS A 636 14.53 21.45 50.87
N TYR A 637 15.44 22.41 50.92
CA TYR A 637 16.50 22.51 49.91
C TYR A 637 17.86 22.30 50.57
N ALA A 638 18.71 21.48 49.90
CA ALA A 638 20.11 21.32 50.28
C ALA A 638 20.97 21.49 49.04
N ARG A 639 22.28 21.71 49.23
CA ARG A 639 23.20 21.85 48.14
C ARG A 639 23.31 20.54 47.34
N ALA A 640 23.11 20.61 46.04
CA ALA A 640 23.33 19.48 45.15
C ALA A 640 24.79 19.27 44.80
N ASN A 641 25.16 18.02 44.52
CA ASN A 641 26.47 17.64 44.05
C ASN A 641 26.34 16.67 42.85
N LYS A 642 25.83 17.19 41.72
CA LYS A 642 25.68 16.45 40.47
C LYS A 642 26.69 16.91 39.42
N THR A 643 27.29 15.98 38.71
CA THR A 643 28.40 16.23 37.77
C THR A 643 28.02 17.14 36.61
N PHE A 644 26.76 17.16 36.21
CA PHE A 644 26.26 18.00 35.10
C PHE A 644 25.65 19.34 35.57
N LEU A 645 25.61 19.63 36.89
CA LEU A 645 25.07 20.87 37.43
C LEU A 645 26.20 21.84 37.86
N HIS A 646 25.90 23.12 37.81
CA HIS A 646 26.84 24.16 38.29
C HIS A 646 27.02 24.04 39.80
N PRO A 647 28.26 23.90 40.32
CA PRO A 647 28.51 23.59 41.75
C PRO A 647 28.04 24.66 42.72
N GLY A 648 27.88 25.91 42.28
CA GLY A 648 27.43 27.02 43.10
C GLY A 648 25.97 27.45 42.91
N ARG A 649 25.26 26.83 41.95
CA ARG A 649 23.88 27.18 41.56
C ARG A 649 23.03 25.91 41.36
N SER A 650 23.11 24.99 42.34
CA SER A 650 22.38 23.73 42.31
C SER A 650 21.85 23.35 43.69
N ALA A 651 20.68 22.79 43.74
CA ALA A 651 20.06 22.30 44.97
C ALA A 651 19.35 20.94 44.71
N GLU A 652 19.34 20.11 45.76
CA GLU A 652 18.46 18.98 45.90
C GLU A 652 17.23 19.42 46.69
N ILE A 653 16.10 18.86 46.31
CA ILE A 653 14.79 19.15 46.93
C ILE A 653 14.34 17.90 47.66
N PHE A 654 13.97 18.06 48.91
CA PHE A 654 13.50 16.98 49.78
C PHE A 654 12.05 17.23 50.17
N VAL A 655 11.22 16.24 49.98
CA VAL A 655 9.82 16.19 50.40
C VAL A 655 9.68 15.02 51.34
N ASP A 656 9.10 15.24 52.52
CA ASP A 656 8.91 14.24 53.59
C ASP A 656 10.20 13.48 53.96
N GLY A 657 11.33 14.16 53.84
CA GLY A 657 12.64 13.61 54.18
C GLY A 657 13.26 12.66 53.18
N LYS A 658 12.66 12.55 52.00
CA LYS A 658 13.18 11.80 50.83
C LYS A 658 13.68 12.74 49.76
#